data_485a51536ca291f6189cae38568ffa7b
#
_entry.id   485a51536ca291f6189cae38568ffa7b
#
_cell.length_a   1.000
_cell.length_b   1.000
_cell.length_c   1.000
_cell.angle_alpha   90.00
_cell.angle_beta   90.00
_cell.angle_gamma   90.00
#
_symmetry.space_group_name_H-M   'P 1'
#
loop_
_entity.id
_entity.type
_entity.pdbx_description
1 polymer ?
#
loop_
_entity_poly.entity_id
_entity_poly.type
_entity_poly.pdbx_seq_one_letter_code
_entity_poly.pdbx_strand_id
1 'polypeptide(L)'
;MRKYSMKPVCFLLFLCGVFTSCVTQGKKVQQEELSQYVEPRIGTAHCRWFHFTPGAMPFGMAKPAPSTNGHIGNKSGWEATGYDYRDQSIEGFPCLHEFQIGGIVLMPTTGSLKTIPGAVDDSTGIGYRSRFDRADEIATAGYYSVLLKDYSIRAELTATPRVAIQRYTFPAGEDSHILFDIGNRQGESGAVRDAEITFTEDGHIEGWVITEPEYVRKYQPGASVPLYFSAVLDKAPVGYGAFNGADIRPDERKATGVGAGLYLTFRTQDQESVTAKVGLSYTSVENARLNRETEAATLTFDEAREISRQTWEEYLGRIRVETPAQEDKVKFYTGLYHALLGRGLASDVNGAYPRNDGSVGQIPLKDGKPIHNLYNTDAAWGAQWNLTQVWALAYPEYYSDYISSHLLVYKDAGWLADGIANSRYVSGVGTNLLSTIIAGAYQCGIRDFDVNTAYEACLKNELDGENRPLGAGKIDTRYFVEYGYVPHLDKGDGPDEAFMFSASHTLEYAYSAWAVAQWAKQLGKTDDYNRLMDLSKGWERIYDPSCNFVRPKKKDGTFIEDFNPMQVWRGFQEGNAWQYTFYVPHDAKGLVAKVGADVFNHRLDSIFTVSRKLIFSGGTEVGAFAGLQTLYNQGNQPCLHIPWMFNEAGRPSLTQKWVRAILNEFYGTDGIHGYGYGQDEDQGQLGAWYVISSLGLFDMKGLTDQAPSFALGSPLFDKITIRLNDRYYKGKEFVIEARNNSKQNDYVQSMNLNGKPLTDTRIPFSEIIQGGHLVLEMGSQPKDGYEN
;
A
#
# COMPACT_ATOMS: atom_id res chain seq x y z
N MET A 1 -78.62 -24.61 42.20
CA MET A 1 -78.94 -24.10 43.55
C MET A 1 -77.89 -23.09 44.02
N ARG A 2 -78.32 -21.90 44.36
CA ARG A 2 -77.79 -20.96 45.37
C ARG A 2 -76.35 -20.39 45.10
N LYS A 3 -76.12 -19.14 45.29
CA LYS A 3 -76.86 -17.91 45.56
C LYS A 3 -76.04 -16.72 45.27
N TYR A 4 -76.61 -15.65 44.79
CA TYR A 4 -76.07 -14.25 44.68
C TYR A 4 -75.51 -13.70 45.98
N SER A 5 -74.47 -12.87 45.87
CA SER A 5 -74.35 -11.70 46.80
C SER A 5 -73.57 -10.59 46.07
N MET A 6 -74.26 -9.49 45.78
CA MET A 6 -73.73 -8.14 45.48
C MET A 6 -73.41 -7.41 46.74
N LYS A 7 -72.28 -6.58 46.72
CA LYS A 7 -72.23 -5.25 47.35
C LYS A 7 -70.80 -4.63 47.16
N PRO A 8 -70.65 -3.35 47.39
CA PRO A 8 -71.04 -2.21 46.57
C PRO A 8 -69.83 -1.40 46.06
N VAL A 9 -70.12 -0.46 45.13
CA VAL A 9 -69.24 0.53 44.54
C VAL A 9 -68.76 1.59 45.58
N CYS A 10 -67.44 1.82 45.69
CA CYS A 10 -66.86 3.01 46.27
C CYS A 10 -66.12 3.76 45.17
N PHE A 11 -66.64 4.97 44.83
CA PHE A 11 -65.96 5.94 44.00
C PHE A 11 -64.79 6.55 44.79
N LEU A 12 -63.57 6.37 44.32
CA LEU A 12 -62.42 7.18 44.76
C LEU A 12 -61.90 7.96 43.50
N LEU A 13 -62.04 9.26 43.56
CA LEU A 13 -61.41 10.21 42.66
C LEU A 13 -59.92 10.16 42.89
N PHE A 14 -59.16 9.70 41.86
CA PHE A 14 -57.71 9.91 41.83
C PHE A 14 -57.40 11.06 40.89
N LEU A 15 -56.83 12.14 41.47
CA LEU A 15 -56.20 13.20 40.74
C LEU A 15 -55.04 12.65 39.90
N CYS A 16 -55.13 12.71 38.55
CA CYS A 16 -54.03 12.50 37.65
C CYS A 16 -53.08 13.70 37.71
N GLY A 17 -52.00 13.61 38.51
CA GLY A 17 -50.83 14.46 38.34
C GLY A 17 -50.10 14.08 37.06
N VAL A 18 -50.10 15.00 36.06
CA VAL A 18 -49.32 14.88 34.84
C VAL A 18 -47.85 15.12 35.23
N PHE A 19 -47.10 14.06 35.47
CA PHE A 19 -45.62 14.13 35.42
C PHE A 19 -45.18 14.11 33.98
N THR A 20 -44.91 15.28 33.44
CA THR A 20 -44.17 15.45 32.21
C THR A 20 -42.71 15.06 32.47
N SER A 21 -42.38 13.78 32.30
CA SER A 21 -40.96 13.34 32.19
C SER A 21 -40.43 13.88 30.89
N CYS A 22 -39.61 14.96 30.97
CA CYS A 22 -38.70 15.34 29.93
C CYS A 22 -37.69 14.20 29.73
N VAL A 23 -37.99 13.29 28.78
CA VAL A 23 -36.99 12.42 28.21
C VAL A 23 -36.11 13.31 27.34
N THR A 24 -34.99 13.77 27.90
CA THR A 24 -33.89 14.29 27.11
C THR A 24 -33.44 13.13 26.21
N GLN A 25 -33.93 13.12 24.97
CA GLN A 25 -33.28 12.37 23.90
C GLN A 25 -31.86 12.93 23.80
N GLY A 26 -30.91 12.25 24.39
CA GLY A 26 -29.52 12.49 24.13
C GLY A 26 -29.34 12.43 22.60
N LYS A 27 -29.03 13.56 21.96
CA LYS A 27 -28.57 13.57 20.57
C LYS A 27 -27.46 12.53 20.52
N LYS A 28 -27.69 11.38 19.87
CA LYS A 28 -26.57 10.56 19.40
C LYS A 28 -25.70 11.50 18.61
N VAL A 29 -24.53 11.83 19.13
CA VAL A 29 -23.49 12.53 18.37
C VAL A 29 -23.28 11.63 17.15
N GLN A 30 -23.71 12.09 16.00
CA GLN A 30 -23.50 11.37 14.74
C GLN A 30 -21.99 11.30 14.58
N GLN A 31 -21.45 10.11 14.62
CA GLN A 31 -20.02 9.91 14.51
C GLN A 31 -19.59 10.39 13.14
N GLU A 32 -18.57 11.25 13.08
CA GLU A 32 -18.04 11.80 11.84
C GLU A 32 -17.65 10.67 10.89
N GLU A 33 -18.11 10.73 9.66
CA GLU A 33 -17.83 9.77 8.61
C GLU A 33 -16.44 10.07 8.02
N LEU A 34 -15.50 9.13 8.14
CA LEU A 34 -14.10 9.37 7.80
C LEU A 34 -13.80 9.21 6.31
N SER A 35 -14.54 8.33 5.64
CA SER A 35 -14.42 8.12 4.20
C SER A 35 -14.69 9.37 3.37
N GLN A 36 -15.40 10.37 3.92
CA GLN A 36 -15.60 11.66 3.27
C GLN A 36 -14.30 12.45 3.07
N TYR A 37 -13.25 12.14 3.82
CA TYR A 37 -11.93 12.77 3.71
C TYR A 37 -11.00 12.03 2.77
N VAL A 38 -11.38 10.87 2.27
CA VAL A 38 -10.57 10.12 1.30
C VAL A 38 -10.78 10.67 -0.10
N GLU A 39 -9.71 11.16 -0.73
CA GLU A 39 -9.70 11.60 -2.12
C GLU A 39 -8.77 10.71 -2.95
N PRO A 40 -9.28 9.61 -3.53
CA PRO A 40 -8.46 8.64 -4.23
C PRO A 40 -7.74 9.18 -5.47
N ARG A 41 -8.15 10.34 -6.01
CA ARG A 41 -7.56 10.95 -7.21
C ARG A 41 -6.24 11.67 -6.91
N ILE A 42 -5.93 11.97 -5.64
CA ILE A 42 -4.67 12.63 -5.26
C ILE A 42 -3.49 11.76 -5.73
N GLY A 43 -2.57 12.36 -6.48
CA GLY A 43 -1.37 11.71 -6.98
C GLY A 43 -1.55 10.90 -8.26
N THR A 44 -2.74 10.86 -8.87
CA THR A 44 -3.00 10.05 -10.07
C THR A 44 -2.45 10.64 -11.37
N ALA A 45 -1.99 11.88 -11.37
CA ALA A 45 -1.16 12.40 -12.46
C ALA A 45 0.30 12.25 -12.07
N HIS A 46 1.07 11.50 -12.86
CA HIS A 46 2.52 11.33 -12.71
C HIS A 46 3.01 10.50 -11.50
N CYS A 47 2.12 9.93 -10.73
CA CYS A 47 2.50 9.10 -9.60
C CYS A 47 2.92 7.72 -10.08
N ARG A 48 4.20 7.46 -10.07
CA ARG A 48 4.78 6.17 -10.39
C ARG A 48 4.34 5.12 -9.36
N TRP A 49 3.98 3.91 -9.85
CA TRP A 49 3.56 2.76 -9.03
C TRP A 49 2.32 2.99 -8.15
N PHE A 50 1.64 4.10 -8.36
CA PHE A 50 0.38 4.39 -7.69
C PHE A 50 -0.79 3.77 -8.45
N HIS A 51 -1.68 3.09 -7.74
CA HIS A 51 -2.86 2.46 -8.30
C HIS A 51 -4.13 3.19 -7.86
N PHE A 52 -4.90 3.66 -8.84
CA PHE A 52 -6.20 4.26 -8.60
C PHE A 52 -7.29 3.19 -8.65
N THR A 53 -7.67 2.71 -7.48
CA THR A 53 -8.66 1.63 -7.33
C THR A 53 -9.76 1.97 -6.33
N PRO A 54 -10.56 3.03 -6.61
CA PRO A 54 -11.53 3.56 -5.65
C PRO A 54 -12.62 2.57 -5.25
N GLY A 55 -12.98 1.61 -6.11
CA GLY A 55 -13.98 0.60 -5.81
C GLY A 55 -13.52 -0.54 -4.89
N ALA A 56 -12.23 -0.60 -4.54
CA ALA A 56 -11.65 -1.69 -3.76
C ALA A 56 -12.03 -1.63 -2.27
N MET A 57 -12.07 -2.79 -1.62
CA MET A 57 -12.04 -2.92 -0.16
C MET A 57 -10.60 -2.87 0.38
N PRO A 58 -10.39 -2.60 1.69
CA PRO A 58 -9.05 -2.69 2.29
C PRO A 58 -8.41 -4.05 1.98
N PHE A 59 -7.19 -4.01 1.42
CA PHE A 59 -6.41 -5.19 1.05
C PHE A 59 -7.11 -6.21 0.12
N GLY A 60 -8.21 -5.82 -0.56
CA GLY A 60 -9.01 -6.73 -1.38
C GLY A 60 -8.29 -7.22 -2.64
N MET A 61 -8.69 -8.40 -3.16
CA MET A 61 -8.30 -8.92 -4.47
C MET A 61 -9.03 -8.14 -5.57
N ALA A 62 -10.35 -7.97 -5.43
CA ALA A 62 -11.14 -7.23 -6.39
C ALA A 62 -10.90 -5.72 -6.21
N LYS A 63 -10.47 -5.07 -7.29
CA LYS A 63 -10.09 -3.65 -7.32
C LYS A 63 -10.69 -2.95 -8.54
N PRO A 64 -12.02 -2.89 -8.66
CA PRO A 64 -12.65 -2.26 -9.81
C PRO A 64 -12.35 -0.76 -9.86
N ALA A 65 -11.94 -0.30 -11.04
CA ALA A 65 -11.52 1.07 -11.30
C ALA A 65 -11.77 1.45 -12.74
N PRO A 66 -11.82 2.75 -13.10
CA PRO A 66 -11.76 3.16 -14.48
C PRO A 66 -10.33 2.97 -15.04
N SER A 67 -10.22 2.61 -16.31
CA SER A 67 -8.97 2.62 -17.07
C SER A 67 -9.04 3.69 -18.14
N THR A 68 -7.99 4.50 -18.25
CA THR A 68 -7.91 5.56 -19.28
C THR A 68 -6.87 5.24 -20.34
N ASN A 69 -5.81 4.48 -20.02
CA ASN A 69 -4.74 4.13 -20.94
C ASN A 69 -4.12 2.73 -20.69
N GLY A 70 -4.82 1.86 -19.97
CA GLY A 70 -4.30 0.56 -19.56
C GLY A 70 -3.98 -0.39 -20.71
N HIS A 71 -4.78 -0.38 -21.79
CA HIS A 71 -4.59 -1.29 -22.93
C HIS A 71 -3.31 -1.02 -23.73
N ILE A 72 -2.87 0.23 -23.81
CA ILE A 72 -1.61 0.59 -24.48
C ILE A 72 -0.39 0.36 -23.59
N GLY A 73 -0.63 0.02 -22.31
CA GLY A 73 0.39 -0.14 -21.29
C GLY A 73 1.03 1.18 -20.88
N ASN A 74 1.98 1.10 -20.00
CA ASN A 74 2.67 2.27 -19.49
C ASN A 74 3.69 2.79 -20.49
N LYS A 75 3.63 4.07 -20.80
CA LYS A 75 4.71 4.75 -21.53
C LYS A 75 5.92 4.82 -20.61
N SER A 76 7.06 4.35 -21.06
CA SER A 76 8.32 4.39 -20.31
C SER A 76 8.33 3.63 -18.97
N GLY A 77 7.32 2.82 -18.65
CA GLY A 77 7.22 2.03 -17.43
C GLY A 77 6.89 2.81 -16.17
N TRP A 78 6.35 4.01 -16.30
CA TRP A 78 6.15 4.90 -15.13
C TRP A 78 4.71 5.26 -14.83
N GLU A 79 3.80 5.12 -15.77
CA GLU A 79 2.36 5.30 -15.53
C GLU A 79 1.69 3.94 -15.36
N ALA A 80 1.88 3.34 -14.19
CA ALA A 80 1.44 1.98 -13.90
C ALA A 80 -0.05 1.83 -13.62
N THR A 81 -0.76 2.95 -13.45
CA THR A 81 -2.08 2.94 -12.83
C THR A 81 -3.23 2.51 -13.73
N GLY A 82 -3.04 2.55 -15.06
CA GLY A 82 -4.16 2.45 -16.00
C GLY A 82 -5.12 3.64 -15.96
N TYR A 83 -4.97 4.57 -15.06
CA TYR A 83 -5.73 5.81 -14.92
C TYR A 83 -4.79 7.00 -14.81
N ASP A 84 -5.01 8.01 -15.63
CA ASP A 84 -4.29 9.27 -15.56
C ASP A 84 -5.30 10.42 -15.38
N TYR A 85 -5.10 11.23 -14.36
CA TYR A 85 -5.97 12.38 -14.06
C TYR A 85 -6.07 13.37 -15.24
N ARG A 86 -5.08 13.41 -16.10
CA ARG A 86 -5.05 14.29 -17.28
C ARG A 86 -5.90 13.78 -18.45
N ASP A 87 -6.20 12.47 -18.50
CA ASP A 87 -6.99 11.88 -19.57
C ASP A 87 -8.47 12.28 -19.47
N GLN A 88 -9.15 12.30 -20.61
CA GLN A 88 -10.54 12.74 -20.74
C GLN A 88 -11.46 11.65 -21.30
N SER A 89 -10.98 10.43 -21.43
CA SER A 89 -11.78 9.31 -21.89
C SER A 89 -11.43 8.03 -21.14
N ILE A 90 -12.43 7.20 -20.89
CA ILE A 90 -12.34 5.90 -20.22
C ILE A 90 -12.48 4.80 -21.29
N GLU A 91 -11.61 3.79 -21.22
CA GLU A 91 -11.61 2.63 -22.11
C GLU A 91 -12.27 1.39 -21.51
N GLY A 92 -12.70 1.46 -20.25
CA GLY A 92 -13.40 0.37 -19.56
C GLY A 92 -13.10 0.33 -18.07
N PHE A 93 -13.64 -0.69 -17.44
CA PHE A 93 -13.59 -0.90 -15.99
C PHE A 93 -13.02 -2.28 -15.66
N PRO A 94 -11.67 -2.42 -15.53
CA PRO A 94 -11.06 -3.65 -15.07
C PRO A 94 -11.57 -4.02 -13.66
N CYS A 95 -11.77 -5.31 -13.43
CA CYS A 95 -12.15 -5.86 -12.12
C CYS A 95 -10.97 -5.92 -11.15
N LEU A 96 -9.76 -5.91 -11.67
CA LEU A 96 -8.50 -5.94 -10.94
C LEU A 96 -7.45 -5.11 -11.66
N HIS A 97 -6.79 -4.24 -10.92
CA HIS A 97 -5.64 -3.46 -11.39
C HIS A 97 -4.63 -3.33 -10.25
N GLU A 98 -3.49 -3.97 -10.40
CA GLU A 98 -2.40 -3.99 -9.44
C GLU A 98 -1.04 -4.14 -10.11
N PHE A 99 0.03 -3.93 -9.35
CA PHE A 99 1.39 -4.13 -9.79
C PHE A 99 1.59 -5.54 -10.37
N GLN A 100 1.91 -5.62 -11.64
CA GLN A 100 2.09 -6.83 -12.43
C GLN A 100 0.82 -7.69 -12.62
N ILE A 101 -0.36 -7.24 -12.19
CA ILE A 101 -1.60 -7.99 -12.31
C ILE A 101 -2.73 -7.07 -12.76
N GLY A 102 -3.55 -7.51 -13.70
CA GLY A 102 -4.73 -6.75 -14.13
C GLY A 102 -5.57 -7.53 -15.13
N GLY A 103 -6.77 -7.07 -15.34
CA GLY A 103 -7.62 -7.64 -16.39
C GLY A 103 -9.09 -7.76 -16.03
N ILE A 104 -9.81 -8.50 -16.87
CA ILE A 104 -11.26 -8.69 -16.88
C ILE A 104 -11.93 -7.32 -16.94
N VAL A 105 -11.84 -6.69 -18.10
CA VAL A 105 -12.40 -5.36 -18.36
C VAL A 105 -13.85 -5.48 -18.79
N LEU A 106 -14.72 -4.74 -18.13
CA LEU A 106 -16.10 -4.55 -18.58
C LEU A 106 -16.25 -3.15 -19.20
N MET A 107 -16.97 -3.05 -20.32
CA MET A 107 -17.32 -1.77 -20.93
C MET A 107 -18.78 -1.75 -21.36
N PRO A 108 -19.62 -0.89 -20.76
CA PRO A 108 -20.99 -0.69 -21.23
C PRO A 108 -21.01 0.29 -22.41
N THR A 109 -21.82 -0.03 -23.43
CA THR A 109 -21.99 0.83 -24.64
C THR A 109 -23.45 0.85 -25.10
N THR A 110 -23.77 1.78 -25.95
CA THR A 110 -25.08 1.85 -26.67
C THR A 110 -24.88 2.07 -28.17
N GLY A 111 -25.83 1.58 -28.98
CA GLY A 111 -25.81 1.73 -30.43
C GLY A 111 -24.86 0.73 -31.11
N SER A 112 -24.20 1.15 -32.16
CA SER A 112 -23.36 0.25 -32.98
C SER A 112 -22.25 -0.37 -32.13
N LEU A 113 -22.17 -1.70 -32.14
CA LEU A 113 -21.18 -2.48 -31.40
C LEU A 113 -19.77 -2.16 -31.89
N LYS A 114 -18.88 -1.87 -30.95
CA LYS A 114 -17.43 -1.70 -31.13
C LYS A 114 -16.74 -2.62 -30.14
N THR A 115 -15.66 -3.28 -30.55
CA THR A 115 -15.00 -4.32 -29.75
C THR A 115 -13.50 -4.08 -29.54
N ILE A 116 -12.99 -2.92 -29.97
CA ILE A 116 -11.62 -2.48 -29.68
C ILE A 116 -11.65 -1.24 -28.80
N PRO A 117 -10.67 -1.08 -27.85
CA PRO A 117 -10.67 0.07 -26.94
C PRO A 117 -10.53 1.44 -27.63
N GLY A 118 -9.73 1.54 -28.67
CA GLY A 118 -9.32 2.80 -29.26
C GLY A 118 -8.17 3.48 -28.51
N ALA A 119 -7.58 4.53 -29.07
CA ALA A 119 -6.49 5.28 -28.45
C ALA A 119 -7.02 6.43 -27.56
N VAL A 120 -6.20 6.92 -26.62
CA VAL A 120 -6.56 8.02 -25.69
C VAL A 120 -6.99 9.28 -26.43
N ASP A 121 -6.33 9.59 -27.53
CA ASP A 121 -6.51 10.77 -28.36
C ASP A 121 -7.25 10.44 -29.69
N ASP A 122 -7.94 9.30 -29.71
CA ASP A 122 -8.69 8.87 -30.91
C ASP A 122 -9.88 9.80 -31.21
N SER A 123 -9.68 10.72 -32.15
CA SER A 123 -10.73 11.58 -32.67
C SER A 123 -11.63 10.88 -33.70
N THR A 124 -11.27 9.65 -34.12
CA THR A 124 -12.01 8.92 -35.17
C THR A 124 -13.21 8.17 -34.61
N GLY A 125 -13.27 7.93 -33.31
CA GLY A 125 -14.34 7.18 -32.66
C GLY A 125 -14.43 5.71 -33.09
N ILE A 126 -13.32 5.12 -33.55
CA ILE A 126 -13.27 3.71 -33.97
C ILE A 126 -13.42 2.78 -32.76
N GLY A 127 -12.83 3.14 -31.62
CA GLY A 127 -12.88 2.37 -30.37
C GLY A 127 -14.16 2.53 -29.56
N TYR A 128 -14.32 1.68 -28.55
CA TYR A 128 -15.47 1.74 -27.63
C TYR A 128 -15.24 2.73 -26.47
N ARG A 129 -14.06 3.36 -26.29
CA ARG A 129 -13.83 4.30 -25.20
C ARG A 129 -14.82 5.48 -25.24
N SER A 130 -15.12 6.04 -24.09
CA SER A 130 -16.06 7.13 -23.93
C SER A 130 -15.42 8.31 -23.20
N ARG A 131 -15.75 9.51 -23.67
CA ARG A 131 -15.43 10.76 -22.99
C ARG A 131 -16.20 10.85 -21.68
N PHE A 132 -15.63 11.56 -20.69
CA PHE A 132 -16.27 11.89 -19.42
C PHE A 132 -15.86 13.29 -18.96
N ASP A 133 -16.59 13.84 -17.99
CA ASP A 133 -16.22 15.08 -17.33
C ASP A 133 -15.81 14.79 -15.87
N ARG A 134 -14.75 15.45 -15.40
CA ARG A 134 -14.31 15.35 -14.00
C ARG A 134 -15.39 15.78 -13.00
N ALA A 135 -16.26 16.71 -13.38
CA ALA A 135 -17.38 17.14 -12.53
C ALA A 135 -18.45 16.06 -12.29
N ASP A 136 -18.52 15.07 -13.20
CA ASP A 136 -19.44 13.92 -13.08
C ASP A 136 -18.82 12.71 -12.40
N GLU A 137 -17.52 12.79 -12.06
CA GLU A 137 -16.76 11.72 -11.47
C GLU A 137 -16.83 11.80 -9.94
N ILE A 138 -17.22 10.70 -9.31
CA ILE A 138 -17.22 10.50 -7.86
C ILE A 138 -16.27 9.38 -7.55
N ALA A 139 -15.27 9.65 -6.71
CA ALA A 139 -14.33 8.65 -6.21
C ALA A 139 -14.22 8.80 -4.69
N THR A 140 -14.50 7.73 -3.97
CA THR A 140 -14.36 7.64 -2.51
C THR A 140 -13.80 6.26 -2.14
N ALA A 141 -13.46 6.06 -0.88
CA ALA A 141 -13.05 4.74 -0.42
C ALA A 141 -14.19 3.72 -0.60
N GLY A 142 -13.98 2.71 -1.45
CA GLY A 142 -14.93 1.64 -1.72
C GLY A 142 -16.02 1.94 -2.74
N TYR A 143 -15.97 3.09 -3.41
CA TYR A 143 -16.96 3.45 -4.42
C TYR A 143 -16.42 4.40 -5.49
N TYR A 144 -16.81 4.12 -6.74
CA TYR A 144 -16.56 4.99 -7.88
C TYR A 144 -17.84 5.15 -8.74
N SER A 145 -18.03 6.32 -9.32
CA SER A 145 -19.10 6.58 -10.30
C SER A 145 -18.68 7.60 -11.33
N VAL A 146 -19.10 7.41 -12.59
CA VAL A 146 -18.86 8.34 -13.70
C VAL A 146 -19.96 8.25 -14.75
N LEU A 147 -20.23 9.34 -15.46
CA LEU A 147 -21.08 9.35 -16.63
C LEU A 147 -20.25 9.20 -17.92
N LEU A 148 -20.44 8.12 -18.64
CA LEU A 148 -19.89 7.89 -19.98
C LEU A 148 -20.69 8.71 -20.99
N LYS A 149 -20.15 9.84 -21.43
CA LYS A 149 -20.89 10.87 -22.19
C LYS A 149 -21.33 10.38 -23.59
N ASP A 150 -20.47 9.60 -24.26
CA ASP A 150 -20.75 9.17 -25.63
C ASP A 150 -21.86 8.10 -25.69
N TYR A 151 -22.16 7.46 -24.56
CA TYR A 151 -23.18 6.43 -24.42
C TYR A 151 -24.35 6.83 -23.51
N SER A 152 -24.25 7.97 -22.80
CA SER A 152 -25.19 8.36 -21.76
C SER A 152 -25.42 7.30 -20.67
N ILE A 153 -24.36 6.59 -20.29
CA ILE A 153 -24.41 5.50 -19.30
C ILE A 153 -23.72 5.97 -18.01
N ARG A 154 -24.42 5.82 -16.87
CA ARG A 154 -23.81 5.95 -15.55
C ARG A 154 -23.19 4.62 -15.17
N ALA A 155 -21.86 4.61 -14.97
CA ALA A 155 -21.14 3.47 -14.40
C ALA A 155 -20.89 3.69 -12.92
N GLU A 156 -21.08 2.64 -12.12
CA GLU A 156 -20.85 2.63 -10.68
C GLU A 156 -20.10 1.36 -10.28
N LEU A 157 -19.08 1.48 -9.42
CA LEU A 157 -18.19 0.40 -9.04
C LEU A 157 -18.09 0.29 -7.54
N THR A 158 -18.13 -0.92 -7.02
CA THR A 158 -17.79 -1.30 -5.64
C THR A 158 -17.28 -2.74 -5.61
N ALA A 159 -16.87 -3.25 -4.45
CA ALA A 159 -16.38 -4.62 -4.33
C ALA A 159 -16.68 -5.23 -2.96
N THR A 160 -16.66 -6.56 -2.91
CA THR A 160 -16.28 -7.36 -1.73
C THR A 160 -14.80 -7.75 -1.84
N PRO A 161 -14.19 -8.44 -0.87
CA PRO A 161 -12.76 -8.76 -0.95
C PRO A 161 -12.31 -9.45 -2.24
N ARG A 162 -13.17 -10.32 -2.85
CA ARG A 162 -12.84 -11.10 -4.05
C ARG A 162 -13.81 -10.92 -5.22
N VAL A 163 -14.81 -10.05 -5.07
CA VAL A 163 -15.84 -9.88 -6.11
C VAL A 163 -15.95 -8.42 -6.51
N ALA A 164 -15.67 -8.10 -7.75
CA ALA A 164 -15.98 -6.79 -8.32
C ALA A 164 -17.47 -6.72 -8.65
N ILE A 165 -18.12 -5.64 -8.24
CA ILE A 165 -19.55 -5.41 -8.46
C ILE A 165 -19.70 -4.09 -9.21
N GLN A 166 -20.21 -4.15 -10.44
CA GLN A 166 -20.30 -3.02 -11.34
C GLN A 166 -21.76 -2.87 -11.81
N ARG A 167 -22.33 -1.68 -11.63
CA ARG A 167 -23.68 -1.33 -12.06
C ARG A 167 -23.62 -0.30 -13.18
N TYR A 168 -24.39 -0.56 -14.24
CA TYR A 168 -24.50 0.32 -15.38
C TYR A 168 -25.94 0.73 -15.62
N THR A 169 -26.22 2.03 -15.53
CA THR A 169 -27.54 2.60 -15.75
C THR A 169 -27.61 3.17 -17.15
N PHE A 170 -28.50 2.61 -17.96
CA PHE A 170 -28.63 2.88 -19.40
C PHE A 170 -29.76 3.86 -19.71
N PRO A 171 -29.67 4.58 -20.85
CA PRO A 171 -30.83 5.21 -21.48
C PRO A 171 -31.73 4.14 -22.10
N ALA A 172 -32.95 4.52 -22.53
CA ALA A 172 -33.80 3.63 -23.30
C ALA A 172 -33.15 3.27 -24.65
N GLY A 173 -33.11 1.97 -24.98
CA GLY A 173 -32.51 1.49 -26.21
C GLY A 173 -32.71 -0.01 -26.46
N GLU A 174 -32.61 -0.39 -27.72
CA GLU A 174 -32.65 -1.79 -28.18
C GLU A 174 -31.25 -2.41 -28.21
N ASP A 175 -30.21 -1.56 -28.35
CA ASP A 175 -28.83 -1.92 -28.58
C ASP A 175 -27.96 -1.42 -27.42
N SER A 176 -28.25 -1.81 -26.19
CA SER A 176 -27.43 -1.61 -25.02
C SER A 176 -26.53 -2.83 -24.85
N HIS A 177 -25.22 -2.62 -24.69
CA HIS A 177 -24.27 -3.73 -24.59
C HIS A 177 -23.43 -3.66 -23.33
N ILE A 178 -23.00 -4.81 -22.82
CA ILE A 178 -21.91 -4.96 -21.87
C ILE A 178 -20.87 -5.87 -22.53
N LEU A 179 -19.68 -5.33 -22.73
CA LEU A 179 -18.54 -6.06 -23.25
C LEU A 179 -17.73 -6.61 -22.08
N PHE A 180 -17.26 -7.85 -22.21
CA PHE A 180 -16.21 -8.46 -21.40
C PHE A 180 -14.98 -8.59 -22.29
N ASP A 181 -14.05 -7.66 -22.17
CA ASP A 181 -12.79 -7.68 -22.92
C ASP A 181 -11.67 -8.19 -22.04
N ILE A 182 -11.25 -9.43 -22.27
CA ILE A 182 -10.24 -10.09 -21.44
C ILE A 182 -8.92 -10.34 -22.18
N GLY A 183 -8.92 -10.20 -23.46
CA GLY A 183 -7.78 -10.53 -24.34
C GLY A 183 -6.83 -9.37 -24.60
N ASN A 184 -7.07 -8.19 -24.04
CA ASN A 184 -6.22 -7.01 -24.20
C ASN A 184 -5.32 -6.76 -22.98
N ARG A 185 -4.17 -6.16 -23.22
CA ARG A 185 -3.25 -5.76 -22.16
C ARG A 185 -3.88 -4.74 -21.22
N GLN A 186 -3.65 -4.90 -19.92
CA GLN A 186 -4.04 -3.96 -18.88
C GLN A 186 -2.83 -3.48 -18.09
N GLY A 187 -2.32 -2.30 -18.41
CA GLY A 187 -1.21 -1.69 -17.70
C GLY A 187 -0.01 -2.63 -17.57
N GLU A 188 0.46 -2.81 -16.38
CA GLU A 188 1.61 -3.63 -16.05
C GLU A 188 1.35 -5.15 -16.00
N SER A 189 0.11 -5.59 -16.18
CA SER A 189 -0.16 -7.04 -16.31
C SER A 189 0.61 -7.68 -17.47
N GLY A 190 1.14 -6.87 -18.38
CA GLY A 190 1.94 -7.31 -19.51
C GLY A 190 1.10 -7.85 -20.67
N ALA A 191 1.78 -8.47 -21.61
CA ALA A 191 1.13 -9.04 -22.79
C ALA A 191 0.22 -10.22 -22.40
N VAL A 192 -0.96 -10.29 -23.00
CA VAL A 192 -1.79 -11.49 -22.93
C VAL A 192 -1.15 -12.59 -23.75
N ARG A 193 -0.81 -13.71 -23.09
CA ARG A 193 -0.30 -14.91 -23.74
C ARG A 193 -1.41 -15.78 -24.30
N ASP A 194 -2.47 -15.95 -23.51
CA ASP A 194 -3.64 -16.75 -23.86
C ASP A 194 -4.82 -16.34 -22.99
N ALA A 195 -6.04 -16.57 -23.48
CA ALA A 195 -7.28 -16.29 -22.77
C ALA A 195 -8.39 -17.22 -23.25
N GLU A 196 -9.38 -17.44 -22.40
CA GLU A 196 -10.62 -18.10 -22.77
C GLU A 196 -11.80 -17.46 -22.00
N ILE A 197 -12.88 -17.18 -22.71
CA ILE A 197 -14.14 -16.72 -22.13
C ILE A 197 -15.31 -17.46 -22.75
N THR A 198 -16.26 -17.86 -21.91
CA THR A 198 -17.45 -18.62 -22.32
C THR A 198 -18.70 -18.03 -21.66
N PHE A 199 -19.78 -17.82 -22.44
CA PHE A 199 -21.13 -17.62 -21.97
C PHE A 199 -21.82 -18.99 -21.86
N THR A 200 -22.00 -19.47 -20.65
CA THR A 200 -22.52 -20.81 -20.37
C THR A 200 -24.04 -20.91 -20.62
N GLU A 201 -24.56 -22.11 -20.68
CA GLU A 201 -26.00 -22.32 -20.90
C GLU A 201 -26.87 -21.86 -19.71
N ASP A 202 -26.33 -21.94 -18.51
CA ASP A 202 -26.94 -21.48 -17.25
C ASP A 202 -26.77 -19.96 -16.99
N GLY A 203 -26.21 -19.23 -17.97
CA GLY A 203 -26.15 -17.77 -17.97
C GLY A 203 -24.94 -17.18 -17.23
N HIS A 204 -23.92 -17.98 -16.88
CA HIS A 204 -22.68 -17.46 -16.34
C HIS A 204 -21.71 -17.00 -17.48
N ILE A 205 -20.86 -16.05 -17.16
CA ILE A 205 -19.74 -15.66 -18.00
C ILE A 205 -18.48 -16.07 -17.24
N GLU A 206 -17.73 -17.01 -17.78
CA GLU A 206 -16.60 -17.63 -17.10
C GLU A 206 -15.39 -17.74 -18.01
N GLY A 207 -14.22 -17.69 -17.40
CA GLY A 207 -13.00 -17.80 -18.17
C GLY A 207 -11.75 -17.47 -17.37
N TRP A 208 -10.69 -17.27 -18.13
CA TRP A 208 -9.37 -16.98 -17.60
C TRP A 208 -8.55 -16.21 -18.63
N VAL A 209 -7.57 -15.48 -18.12
CA VAL A 209 -6.51 -14.83 -18.89
C VAL A 209 -5.17 -15.17 -18.30
N ILE A 210 -4.17 -15.43 -19.14
CA ILE A 210 -2.77 -15.65 -18.74
C ILE A 210 -1.95 -14.51 -19.31
N THR A 211 -1.30 -13.77 -18.42
CA THR A 211 -0.47 -12.62 -18.78
C THR A 211 1.00 -12.87 -18.50
N GLU A 212 1.85 -12.08 -19.15
CA GLU A 212 3.31 -12.14 -19.03
C GLU A 212 3.86 -10.78 -18.55
N PRO A 213 3.70 -10.44 -17.26
CA PRO A 213 4.18 -9.18 -16.72
C PRO A 213 5.70 -9.07 -16.82
N GLU A 214 6.19 -7.86 -17.08
CA GLU A 214 7.61 -7.63 -17.36
C GLU A 214 8.51 -8.03 -16.22
N TYR A 215 8.19 -7.63 -14.98
CA TYR A 215 8.99 -7.95 -13.80
C TYR A 215 8.93 -9.44 -13.45
N VAL A 216 7.76 -10.08 -13.58
CA VAL A 216 7.66 -11.54 -13.40
C VAL A 216 8.55 -12.28 -14.42
N ARG A 217 8.51 -11.89 -15.70
CA ARG A 217 9.37 -12.48 -16.72
C ARG A 217 10.85 -12.25 -16.50
N LYS A 218 11.20 -11.03 -16.00
CA LYS A 218 12.60 -10.66 -15.71
C LYS A 218 13.15 -11.50 -14.55
N TYR A 219 12.41 -11.65 -13.47
CA TYR A 219 12.92 -12.24 -12.23
C TYR A 219 12.59 -13.72 -12.05
N GLN A 220 11.62 -14.23 -12.79
CA GLN A 220 11.29 -15.66 -12.87
C GLN A 220 11.02 -16.07 -14.33
N PRO A 221 12.09 -16.22 -15.14
CA PRO A 221 11.94 -16.55 -16.56
C PRO A 221 11.06 -17.77 -16.80
N GLY A 222 10.11 -17.66 -17.74
CA GLY A 222 9.12 -18.70 -18.05
C GLY A 222 7.86 -18.66 -17.18
N ALA A 223 7.82 -17.89 -16.10
CA ALA A 223 6.62 -17.71 -15.30
C ALA A 223 5.60 -16.80 -16.01
N SER A 224 4.34 -16.99 -15.66
CA SER A 224 3.20 -16.18 -16.10
C SER A 224 2.20 -16.04 -14.96
N VAL A 225 1.26 -15.12 -15.11
CA VAL A 225 0.22 -14.85 -14.12
C VAL A 225 -1.15 -15.21 -14.70
N PRO A 226 -1.80 -16.29 -14.23
CA PRO A 226 -3.18 -16.59 -14.54
C PRO A 226 -4.13 -15.76 -13.66
N LEU A 227 -5.25 -15.34 -14.24
CA LEU A 227 -6.38 -14.77 -13.53
C LEU A 227 -7.66 -15.44 -14.03
N TYR A 228 -8.41 -16.05 -13.14
CA TYR A 228 -9.66 -16.75 -13.39
C TYR A 228 -10.83 -15.89 -12.91
N PHE A 229 -11.98 -16.03 -13.58
CA PHE A 229 -13.18 -15.31 -13.16
C PHE A 229 -14.46 -16.10 -13.41
N SER A 230 -15.51 -15.76 -12.65
CA SER A 230 -16.89 -16.20 -12.86
C SER A 230 -17.83 -15.03 -12.60
N ALA A 231 -18.60 -14.64 -13.61
CA ALA A 231 -19.51 -13.50 -13.56
C ALA A 231 -20.96 -13.92 -13.75
N VAL A 232 -21.86 -13.13 -13.14
CA VAL A 232 -23.30 -13.17 -13.39
C VAL A 232 -23.85 -11.77 -13.57
N LEU A 233 -24.90 -11.64 -14.37
CA LEU A 233 -25.65 -10.40 -14.53
C LEU A 233 -27.05 -10.57 -13.92
N ASP A 234 -27.61 -9.49 -13.38
CA ASP A 234 -28.95 -9.48 -12.79
C ASP A 234 -30.07 -9.37 -13.85
N LYS A 235 -29.71 -9.21 -15.14
CA LYS A 235 -30.62 -9.16 -16.29
C LYS A 235 -30.13 -10.12 -17.37
N ALA A 236 -31.07 -10.94 -17.90
CA ALA A 236 -30.77 -11.82 -19.03
C ALA A 236 -30.59 -11.00 -20.34
N PRO A 237 -29.55 -11.30 -21.15
CA PRO A 237 -29.37 -10.65 -22.42
C PRO A 237 -30.39 -11.12 -23.45
N VAL A 238 -30.72 -10.28 -24.42
CA VAL A 238 -31.54 -10.63 -25.59
C VAL A 238 -30.73 -11.08 -26.78
N GLY A 239 -29.41 -10.86 -26.76
CA GLY A 239 -28.45 -11.28 -27.77
C GLY A 239 -27.05 -11.37 -27.16
N TYR A 240 -26.17 -12.09 -27.80
CA TYR A 240 -24.77 -12.25 -27.41
C TYR A 240 -23.90 -12.59 -28.61
N GLY A 241 -22.61 -12.51 -28.41
CA GLY A 241 -21.62 -13.00 -29.35
C GLY A 241 -20.21 -12.89 -28.83
N ALA A 242 -19.29 -13.48 -29.55
CA ALA A 242 -17.87 -13.47 -29.26
C ALA A 242 -17.13 -12.50 -30.16
N PHE A 243 -15.92 -12.09 -29.74
CA PHE A 243 -15.03 -11.29 -30.59
C PHE A 243 -13.55 -11.59 -30.27
N ASN A 244 -12.67 -11.31 -31.25
CA ASN A 244 -11.24 -11.16 -31.07
C ASN A 244 -10.80 -9.86 -31.75
N GLY A 245 -10.50 -8.84 -30.92
CA GLY A 245 -10.27 -7.50 -31.46
C GLY A 245 -11.48 -6.99 -32.25
N ALA A 246 -11.31 -6.65 -33.52
CA ALA A 246 -12.39 -6.18 -34.40
C ALA A 246 -13.18 -7.31 -35.09
N ASP A 247 -12.80 -8.59 -34.96
CA ASP A 247 -13.52 -9.72 -35.53
C ASP A 247 -14.69 -10.12 -34.65
N ILE A 248 -15.91 -9.81 -35.08
CA ILE A 248 -17.17 -10.01 -34.32
C ILE A 248 -17.89 -11.25 -34.84
N ARG A 249 -18.27 -12.16 -33.97
CA ARG A 249 -18.98 -13.40 -34.27
C ARG A 249 -20.30 -13.45 -33.47
N PRO A 250 -21.41 -13.04 -34.08
CA PRO A 250 -22.75 -13.12 -33.45
C PRO A 250 -23.12 -14.56 -33.11
N ASP A 251 -23.91 -14.71 -32.04
CA ASP A 251 -24.42 -15.98 -31.53
C ASP A 251 -23.37 -17.00 -31.08
N GLU A 252 -22.06 -16.65 -31.13
CA GLU A 252 -21.00 -17.48 -30.56
C GLU A 252 -20.89 -17.23 -29.03
N ARG A 253 -20.75 -18.34 -28.29
CA ARG A 253 -20.69 -18.33 -26.82
C ARG A 253 -19.28 -18.34 -26.27
N LYS A 254 -18.26 -18.44 -27.15
CA LYS A 254 -16.87 -18.65 -26.73
C LYS A 254 -15.89 -17.86 -27.59
N ALA A 255 -14.88 -17.25 -26.91
CA ALA A 255 -13.71 -16.70 -27.56
C ALA A 255 -12.44 -17.22 -26.86
N THR A 256 -11.34 -17.34 -27.59
CA THR A 256 -10.05 -17.78 -27.11
C THR A 256 -8.90 -16.94 -27.66
N GLY A 257 -7.78 -16.87 -26.94
CA GLY A 257 -6.56 -16.22 -27.40
C GLY A 257 -6.54 -14.71 -27.21
N VAL A 258 -5.57 -14.09 -27.84
CA VAL A 258 -5.36 -12.64 -27.78
C VAL A 258 -6.56 -11.88 -28.39
N GLY A 259 -6.97 -10.83 -27.73
CA GLY A 259 -8.12 -10.01 -28.12
C GLY A 259 -9.47 -10.67 -27.82
N ALA A 260 -9.52 -11.82 -27.12
CA ALA A 260 -10.76 -12.53 -26.80
C ALA A 260 -11.69 -11.71 -25.92
N GLY A 261 -12.97 -11.76 -26.22
CA GLY A 261 -14.03 -11.15 -25.44
C GLY A 261 -15.42 -11.63 -25.82
N LEU A 262 -16.39 -11.23 -25.03
CA LEU A 262 -17.82 -11.44 -25.26
C LEU A 262 -18.58 -10.11 -25.19
N TYR A 263 -19.64 -10.00 -25.94
CA TYR A 263 -20.62 -8.95 -25.77
C TYR A 263 -22.00 -9.54 -25.47
N LEU A 264 -22.72 -8.87 -24.60
CA LEU A 264 -24.09 -9.20 -24.23
C LEU A 264 -24.99 -8.01 -24.56
N THR A 265 -26.10 -8.23 -25.28
CA THR A 265 -27.00 -7.17 -25.74
C THR A 265 -28.26 -7.19 -24.90
N PHE A 266 -28.79 -6.01 -24.57
CA PHE A 266 -29.96 -5.80 -23.74
C PHE A 266 -30.92 -4.80 -24.42
N ARG A 267 -32.20 -4.98 -24.20
CA ARG A 267 -33.18 -3.91 -24.36
C ARG A 267 -33.33 -3.22 -23.03
N THR A 268 -33.12 -1.92 -23.00
CA THR A 268 -33.20 -1.14 -21.78
C THR A 268 -34.29 -0.08 -21.85
N GLN A 269 -34.96 0.15 -20.75
CA GLN A 269 -35.80 1.32 -20.52
C GLN A 269 -34.90 2.49 -20.04
N ASP A 270 -35.46 3.71 -20.06
CA ASP A 270 -34.74 4.83 -19.52
C ASP A 270 -34.44 4.66 -18.02
N GLN A 271 -33.18 4.90 -17.62
CA GLN A 271 -32.66 4.71 -16.26
C GLN A 271 -32.72 3.25 -15.77
N GLU A 272 -32.80 2.27 -16.65
CA GLU A 272 -32.69 0.87 -16.26
C GLU A 272 -31.23 0.47 -16.04
N SER A 273 -31.00 -0.21 -14.92
CA SER A 273 -29.66 -0.66 -14.54
C SER A 273 -29.45 -2.16 -14.79
N VAL A 274 -28.23 -2.52 -15.18
CA VAL A 274 -27.73 -3.89 -15.21
C VAL A 274 -26.50 -3.98 -14.32
N THR A 275 -26.51 -4.95 -13.40
CA THR A 275 -25.42 -5.17 -12.44
C THR A 275 -24.67 -6.45 -12.78
N ALA A 276 -23.34 -6.34 -12.89
CA ALA A 276 -22.43 -7.46 -13.02
C ALA A 276 -21.74 -7.75 -11.67
N LYS A 277 -21.70 -9.01 -11.26
CA LYS A 277 -20.91 -9.51 -10.14
C LYS A 277 -19.84 -10.45 -10.67
N VAL A 278 -18.58 -10.08 -10.53
CA VAL A 278 -17.43 -10.79 -11.09
C VAL A 278 -16.54 -11.31 -9.97
N GLY A 279 -16.64 -12.58 -9.66
CA GLY A 279 -15.74 -13.27 -8.74
C GLY A 279 -14.41 -13.55 -9.41
N LEU A 280 -13.33 -13.31 -8.68
CA LEU A 280 -11.95 -13.47 -9.13
C LEU A 280 -11.25 -14.58 -8.35
N SER A 281 -10.28 -15.24 -8.98
CA SER A 281 -9.37 -16.21 -8.35
C SER A 281 -8.06 -16.30 -9.12
N TYR A 282 -6.99 -16.65 -8.44
CA TYR A 282 -5.71 -16.99 -9.09
C TYR A 282 -5.50 -18.50 -9.26
N THR A 283 -6.48 -19.32 -8.86
CA THR A 283 -6.34 -20.78 -8.82
C THR A 283 -7.22 -21.52 -9.83
N SER A 284 -8.49 -21.15 -9.94
CA SER A 284 -9.40 -21.77 -10.93
C SER A 284 -10.70 -20.97 -11.11
N VAL A 285 -11.46 -21.28 -12.17
CA VAL A 285 -12.81 -20.75 -12.44
C VAL A 285 -13.78 -21.20 -11.34
N GLU A 286 -13.66 -22.44 -10.86
CA GLU A 286 -14.52 -22.97 -9.78
C GLU A 286 -14.31 -22.18 -8.49
N ASN A 287 -13.07 -21.81 -8.17
CA ASN A 287 -12.78 -20.98 -7.00
C ASN A 287 -13.23 -19.53 -7.19
N ALA A 288 -13.13 -18.97 -8.39
CA ALA A 288 -13.74 -17.67 -8.71
C ALA A 288 -15.25 -17.69 -8.51
N ARG A 289 -15.93 -18.77 -8.93
CA ARG A 289 -17.36 -18.99 -8.70
C ARG A 289 -17.65 -19.11 -7.20
N LEU A 290 -16.89 -19.91 -6.47
CA LEU A 290 -17.04 -20.09 -5.02
C LEU A 290 -16.86 -18.77 -4.27
N ASN A 291 -15.86 -17.95 -4.63
CA ASN A 291 -15.65 -16.62 -4.08
C ASN A 291 -16.88 -15.73 -4.29
N ARG A 292 -17.42 -15.69 -5.52
CA ARG A 292 -18.60 -14.90 -5.87
C ARG A 292 -19.84 -15.36 -5.10
N GLU A 293 -20.07 -16.65 -5.02
CA GLU A 293 -21.23 -17.23 -4.32
C GLU A 293 -21.14 -17.02 -2.81
N THR A 294 -19.93 -17.11 -2.23
CA THR A 294 -19.73 -16.92 -0.80
C THR A 294 -19.89 -15.45 -0.39
N GLU A 295 -19.34 -14.52 -1.18
CA GLU A 295 -19.24 -13.12 -0.78
C GLU A 295 -20.38 -12.23 -1.29
N ALA A 296 -20.99 -12.56 -2.45
CA ALA A 296 -21.88 -11.64 -3.14
C ALA A 296 -23.16 -12.24 -3.73
N ALA A 297 -23.48 -13.53 -3.50
CA ALA A 297 -24.61 -14.19 -4.14
C ALA A 297 -25.92 -13.41 -3.95
N THR A 298 -26.23 -13.00 -2.74
CA THR A 298 -27.48 -12.34 -2.36
C THR A 298 -27.43 -10.83 -2.28
N LEU A 299 -26.24 -10.22 -2.38
CA LEU A 299 -26.08 -8.78 -2.21
C LEU A 299 -26.62 -8.02 -3.42
N THR A 300 -27.39 -6.99 -3.20
CA THR A 300 -27.60 -5.92 -4.18
C THR A 300 -26.34 -5.04 -4.29
N PHE A 301 -26.25 -4.22 -5.33
CA PHE A 301 -25.17 -3.24 -5.47
C PHE A 301 -25.11 -2.30 -4.26
N ASP A 302 -26.26 -1.78 -3.83
CA ASP A 302 -26.30 -0.80 -2.74
C ASP A 302 -25.95 -1.41 -1.39
N GLU A 303 -26.30 -2.67 -1.13
CA GLU A 303 -25.86 -3.40 0.06
C GLU A 303 -24.34 -3.65 0.04
N ALA A 304 -23.78 -4.05 -1.10
CA ALA A 304 -22.34 -4.24 -1.26
C ALA A 304 -21.57 -2.92 -1.05
N ARG A 305 -22.06 -1.83 -1.62
CA ARG A 305 -21.52 -0.48 -1.42
C ARG A 305 -21.52 -0.07 0.05
N GLU A 306 -22.63 -0.32 0.75
CA GLU A 306 -22.74 0.01 2.17
C GLU A 306 -21.81 -0.85 3.03
N ILE A 307 -21.66 -2.14 2.75
CA ILE A 307 -20.69 -3.02 3.42
C ILE A 307 -19.27 -2.51 3.18
N SER A 308 -18.94 -2.15 1.95
CA SER A 308 -17.62 -1.59 1.60
C SER A 308 -17.36 -0.29 2.37
N ARG A 309 -18.33 0.63 2.40
CA ARG A 309 -18.24 1.89 3.15
C ARG A 309 -18.02 1.64 4.65
N GLN A 310 -18.80 0.73 5.27
CA GLN A 310 -18.65 0.39 6.69
C GLN A 310 -17.30 -0.24 7.01
N THR A 311 -16.78 -1.07 6.08
CA THR A 311 -15.45 -1.67 6.24
C THR A 311 -14.37 -0.58 6.21
N TRP A 312 -14.44 0.36 5.28
CA TRP A 312 -13.52 1.49 5.24
C TRP A 312 -13.62 2.37 6.50
N GLU A 313 -14.84 2.65 6.98
CA GLU A 313 -15.02 3.40 8.25
C GLU A 313 -14.39 2.68 9.45
N GLU A 314 -14.48 1.34 9.48
CA GLU A 314 -13.86 0.53 10.52
C GLU A 314 -12.33 0.62 10.45
N TYR A 315 -11.74 0.44 9.24
CA TYR A 315 -10.30 0.48 9.06
C TYR A 315 -9.72 1.89 9.26
N LEU A 316 -10.29 2.91 8.63
CA LEU A 316 -9.87 4.30 8.82
C LEU A 316 -10.04 4.75 10.27
N GLY A 317 -11.10 4.28 10.93
CA GLY A 317 -11.43 4.61 12.32
C GLY A 317 -10.50 4.01 13.37
N ARG A 318 -9.53 3.17 12.97
CA ARG A 318 -8.51 2.67 13.90
C ARG A 318 -7.49 3.74 14.29
N ILE A 319 -7.31 4.75 13.44
CA ILE A 319 -6.51 5.94 13.79
C ILE A 319 -7.37 7.16 13.48
N ARG A 320 -7.84 7.83 14.54
CA ARG A 320 -8.68 9.03 14.42
C ARG A 320 -7.87 10.28 14.74
N VAL A 321 -8.07 11.33 13.96
CA VAL A 321 -7.42 12.61 14.15
C VAL A 321 -8.44 13.74 14.31
N GLU A 322 -8.15 14.68 15.20
CA GLU A 322 -8.96 15.87 15.45
C GLU A 322 -8.13 17.11 15.13
N THR A 323 -8.65 17.94 14.24
CA THR A 323 -8.07 19.23 13.83
C THR A 323 -9.15 20.07 13.13
N PRO A 324 -9.09 21.41 13.21
CA PRO A 324 -9.95 22.29 12.41
C PRO A 324 -9.54 22.33 10.92
N ALA A 325 -8.32 21.92 10.58
CA ALA A 325 -7.77 21.95 9.23
C ALA A 325 -8.29 20.78 8.40
N GLN A 326 -9.31 21.01 7.56
CA GLN A 326 -9.92 19.98 6.73
C GLN A 326 -8.94 19.38 5.71
N GLU A 327 -8.08 20.21 5.13
CA GLU A 327 -7.05 19.76 4.19
C GLU A 327 -6.11 18.73 4.80
N ASP A 328 -5.71 18.92 6.08
CA ASP A 328 -4.85 17.97 6.77
C ASP A 328 -5.55 16.63 7.05
N LYS A 329 -6.88 16.66 7.30
CA LYS A 329 -7.69 15.43 7.38
C LYS A 329 -7.73 14.72 6.03
N VAL A 330 -7.91 15.45 4.92
CA VAL A 330 -7.90 14.85 3.58
C VAL A 330 -6.55 14.18 3.30
N LYS A 331 -5.44 14.85 3.54
CA LYS A 331 -4.09 14.26 3.37
C LYS A 331 -3.93 13.01 4.24
N PHE A 332 -4.36 13.07 5.50
CA PHE A 332 -4.22 11.98 6.45
C PHE A 332 -5.03 10.74 6.05
N TYR A 333 -6.33 10.91 5.83
CA TYR A 333 -7.18 9.76 5.51
C TYR A 333 -6.95 9.22 4.10
N THR A 334 -6.54 10.06 3.15
CA THR A 334 -6.11 9.59 1.83
C THR A 334 -4.79 8.81 1.92
N GLY A 335 -3.81 9.29 2.70
CA GLY A 335 -2.57 8.55 2.93
C GLY A 335 -2.80 7.22 3.65
N LEU A 336 -3.71 7.19 4.63
CA LEU A 336 -4.10 5.96 5.31
C LEU A 336 -4.85 5.00 4.38
N TYR A 337 -5.73 5.52 3.53
CA TYR A 337 -6.40 4.75 2.49
C TYR A 337 -5.39 4.07 1.54
N HIS A 338 -4.38 4.80 1.04
CA HIS A 338 -3.32 4.22 0.21
C HIS A 338 -2.56 3.11 0.94
N ALA A 339 -2.20 3.32 2.21
CA ALA A 339 -1.50 2.34 3.04
C ALA A 339 -2.32 1.06 3.29
N LEU A 340 -3.65 1.12 3.15
CA LEU A 340 -4.59 0.02 3.37
C LEU A 340 -5.09 -0.63 2.07
N LEU A 341 -4.76 -0.12 0.90
CA LEU A 341 -5.06 -0.80 -0.36
C LEU A 341 -4.23 -2.08 -0.52
N GLY A 342 -2.94 -2.03 -0.21
CA GLY A 342 -2.00 -3.11 -0.42
C GLY A 342 -1.95 -3.56 -1.89
N ARG A 343 -1.21 -4.61 -2.18
CA ARG A 343 -1.22 -5.27 -3.50
C ARG A 343 -2.31 -6.35 -3.61
N GLY A 344 -3.08 -6.51 -2.57
CA GLY A 344 -4.32 -7.26 -2.53
C GLY A 344 -4.20 -8.74 -2.23
N LEU A 345 -5.32 -9.23 -1.75
CA LEU A 345 -5.56 -10.62 -1.40
C LEU A 345 -5.30 -11.55 -2.61
N ALA A 346 -4.66 -12.69 -2.39
CA ALA A 346 -4.32 -13.65 -3.44
C ALA A 346 -4.72 -15.09 -3.11
N SER A 347 -5.42 -15.32 -2.00
CA SER A 347 -6.03 -16.62 -1.66
C SER A 347 -7.54 -16.59 -1.79
N ASP A 348 -8.13 -17.73 -2.09
CA ASP A 348 -9.58 -17.92 -2.19
C ASP A 348 -10.23 -18.12 -0.81
N VAL A 349 -11.56 -18.01 -0.74
CA VAL A 349 -12.33 -18.14 0.52
C VAL A 349 -12.13 -19.50 1.21
N ASN A 350 -11.81 -20.54 0.45
CA ASN A 350 -11.50 -21.87 0.96
C ASN A 350 -10.02 -22.08 1.31
N GLY A 351 -9.17 -21.06 1.14
CA GLY A 351 -7.76 -21.11 1.41
C GLY A 351 -6.90 -21.71 0.29
N ALA A 352 -7.46 -21.94 -0.89
CA ALA A 352 -6.65 -22.26 -2.05
C ALA A 352 -5.79 -21.05 -2.44
N TYR A 353 -4.54 -21.30 -2.86
CA TYR A 353 -3.63 -20.23 -3.25
C TYR A 353 -2.71 -20.69 -4.39
N PRO A 354 -2.22 -19.78 -5.24
CA PRO A 354 -1.25 -20.10 -6.27
C PRO A 354 0.12 -20.32 -5.63
N ARG A 355 0.80 -21.43 -5.95
CA ARG A 355 2.19 -21.64 -5.56
C ARG A 355 3.16 -20.98 -6.53
N ASN A 356 4.39 -20.81 -6.09
CA ASN A 356 5.46 -20.21 -6.90
C ASN A 356 5.73 -20.97 -8.22
N ASP A 357 5.52 -22.27 -8.28
CA ASP A 357 5.68 -23.10 -9.49
C ASP A 357 4.44 -23.09 -10.41
N GLY A 358 3.34 -22.48 -9.99
CA GLY A 358 2.08 -22.41 -10.73
C GLY A 358 1.06 -23.50 -10.38
N SER A 359 1.41 -24.43 -9.52
CA SER A 359 0.43 -25.35 -8.94
C SER A 359 -0.45 -24.67 -7.92
N VAL A 360 -1.51 -25.34 -7.47
CA VAL A 360 -2.40 -24.83 -6.43
C VAL A 360 -2.03 -25.43 -5.08
N GLY A 361 -1.84 -24.57 -4.09
CA GLY A 361 -1.62 -24.92 -2.70
C GLY A 361 -2.87 -24.77 -1.85
N GLN A 362 -2.77 -25.22 -0.60
CA GLN A 362 -3.84 -25.11 0.38
C GLN A 362 -3.30 -24.53 1.70
N ILE A 363 -3.81 -23.37 2.10
CA ILE A 363 -3.58 -22.81 3.43
C ILE A 363 -4.31 -23.69 4.44
N PRO A 364 -3.67 -24.10 5.54
CA PRO A 364 -4.31 -24.93 6.56
C PRO A 364 -5.61 -24.30 7.06
N LEU A 365 -6.61 -25.14 7.30
CA LEU A 365 -7.91 -24.71 7.80
C LEU A 365 -8.03 -24.97 9.30
N LYS A 366 -8.68 -24.03 9.99
CA LYS A 366 -9.17 -24.19 11.35
C LYS A 366 -10.66 -23.84 11.37
N ASP A 367 -11.48 -24.75 11.85
CA ASP A 367 -12.94 -24.60 11.86
C ASP A 367 -13.53 -24.26 10.49
N GLY A 368 -12.95 -24.86 9.43
CA GLY A 368 -13.35 -24.65 8.03
C GLY A 368 -12.89 -23.33 7.39
N LYS A 369 -12.10 -22.51 8.09
CA LYS A 369 -11.58 -21.23 7.58
C LYS A 369 -10.05 -21.28 7.47
N PRO A 370 -9.46 -20.62 6.47
CA PRO A 370 -8.00 -20.47 6.38
C PRO A 370 -7.47 -19.79 7.65
N ILE A 371 -6.33 -20.29 8.16
CA ILE A 371 -5.71 -19.73 9.38
C ILE A 371 -5.04 -18.37 9.14
N HIS A 372 -4.75 -18.03 7.92
CA HIS A 372 -4.28 -16.73 7.43
C HIS A 372 -4.65 -16.56 5.96
N ASN A 373 -4.42 -15.40 5.39
CA ASN A 373 -4.55 -15.16 3.96
C ASN A 373 -3.18 -15.18 3.27
N LEU A 374 -3.20 -15.28 1.92
CA LEU A 374 -2.07 -14.93 1.07
C LEU A 374 -2.35 -13.55 0.46
N TYR A 375 -1.34 -12.68 0.48
CA TYR A 375 -1.39 -11.37 -0.19
C TYR A 375 -0.30 -11.26 -1.25
N ASN A 376 -0.59 -10.61 -2.36
CA ASN A 376 0.41 -10.03 -3.23
C ASN A 376 1.12 -8.89 -2.49
N THR A 377 2.39 -8.68 -2.77
CA THR A 377 3.19 -7.64 -2.11
C THR A 377 4.10 -6.94 -3.11
N ASP A 378 4.41 -5.72 -2.84
CA ASP A 378 5.50 -5.02 -3.53
C ASP A 378 6.85 -5.46 -2.99
N ALA A 379 7.92 -4.91 -3.57
CA ALA A 379 9.26 -5.04 -3.02
C ALA A 379 9.31 -4.54 -1.57
N ALA A 380 10.01 -5.28 -0.72
CA ALA A 380 10.17 -4.95 0.70
C ALA A 380 10.74 -3.55 0.94
N TRP A 381 11.45 -3.01 -0.05
CA TRP A 381 12.01 -1.66 -0.05
C TRP A 381 10.94 -0.58 0.19
N GLY A 382 9.76 -0.71 -0.42
CA GLY A 382 8.63 0.19 -0.25
C GLY A 382 7.83 0.00 1.05
N ALA A 383 8.08 -1.03 1.85
CA ALA A 383 7.27 -1.33 3.04
C ALA A 383 8.00 -1.10 4.37
N GLN A 384 9.31 -1.38 4.41
CA GLN A 384 10.07 -1.55 5.65
C GLN A 384 10.27 -0.27 6.49
N TRP A 385 10.11 0.93 5.91
CA TRP A 385 10.32 2.18 6.64
C TRP A 385 9.13 2.62 7.48
N ASN A 386 7.94 2.63 6.93
CA ASN A 386 6.80 3.33 7.50
C ASN A 386 5.51 2.52 7.46
N LEU A 387 5.25 1.72 6.40
CA LEU A 387 4.07 0.86 6.36
C LEU A 387 4.05 -0.12 7.54
N THR A 388 5.19 -0.77 7.82
CA THR A 388 5.32 -1.70 8.95
C THR A 388 5.01 -1.06 10.29
N GLN A 389 5.34 0.22 10.48
CA GLN A 389 5.05 0.96 11.71
C GLN A 389 3.55 1.24 11.87
N VAL A 390 2.87 1.61 10.77
CA VAL A 390 1.42 1.79 10.73
C VAL A 390 0.71 0.45 10.99
N TRP A 391 1.19 -0.63 10.35
CA TRP A 391 0.61 -1.97 10.56
C TRP A 391 0.82 -2.46 11.99
N ALA A 392 2.01 -2.28 12.56
CA ALA A 392 2.27 -2.66 13.95
C ALA A 392 1.37 -1.92 14.93
N LEU A 393 1.07 -0.64 14.71
CA LEU A 393 0.22 0.15 15.60
C LEU A 393 -1.25 -0.25 15.53
N ALA A 394 -1.82 -0.41 14.32
CA ALA A 394 -3.27 -0.48 14.17
C ALA A 394 -3.78 -1.69 13.33
N TYR A 395 -2.91 -2.41 12.61
CA TYR A 395 -3.28 -3.50 11.71
C TYR A 395 -2.38 -4.74 11.87
N PRO A 396 -2.10 -5.20 13.10
CA PRO A 396 -1.13 -6.28 13.34
C PRO A 396 -1.57 -7.63 12.73
N GLU A 397 -2.87 -7.87 12.54
CA GLU A 397 -3.39 -9.04 11.85
C GLU A 397 -2.99 -9.09 10.39
N TYR A 398 -3.05 -7.95 9.68
CA TYR A 398 -2.56 -7.85 8.31
C TYR A 398 -1.04 -8.04 8.25
N TYR A 399 -0.31 -7.46 9.20
CA TYR A 399 1.14 -7.60 9.27
C TYR A 399 1.56 -9.07 9.42
N SER A 400 0.85 -9.84 10.27
CA SER A 400 1.05 -11.29 10.42
C SER A 400 0.77 -12.05 9.12
N ASP A 401 -0.35 -11.75 8.45
CA ASP A 401 -0.72 -12.39 7.18
C ASP A 401 0.25 -12.04 6.04
N TYR A 402 0.76 -10.79 6.00
CA TYR A 402 1.79 -10.36 5.07
C TYR A 402 3.06 -11.22 5.20
N ILE A 403 3.53 -11.45 6.42
CA ILE A 403 4.68 -12.33 6.69
C ILE A 403 4.35 -13.77 6.29
N SER A 404 3.19 -14.29 6.67
CA SER A 404 2.73 -15.63 6.34
C SER A 404 2.70 -15.85 4.83
N SER A 405 2.36 -14.83 4.05
CA SER A 405 2.39 -14.87 2.57
C SER A 405 3.80 -15.15 2.04
N HIS A 406 4.79 -14.44 2.53
CA HIS A 406 6.18 -14.66 2.15
C HIS A 406 6.71 -16.02 2.62
N LEU A 407 6.26 -16.51 3.79
CA LEU A 407 6.64 -17.83 4.30
C LEU A 407 6.03 -18.98 3.48
N LEU A 408 4.84 -18.79 2.90
CA LEU A 408 4.30 -19.77 1.94
C LEU A 408 5.19 -19.89 0.71
N VAL A 409 5.60 -18.76 0.11
CA VAL A 409 6.51 -18.73 -1.03
C VAL A 409 7.88 -19.32 -0.65
N TYR A 410 8.39 -19.02 0.55
CA TYR A 410 9.63 -19.62 1.04
C TYR A 410 9.53 -21.14 1.17
N LYS A 411 8.43 -21.67 1.70
CA LYS A 411 8.20 -23.12 1.83
C LYS A 411 8.06 -23.79 0.47
N ASP A 412 7.46 -23.13 -0.50
CA ASP A 412 7.27 -23.66 -1.86
C ASP A 412 8.56 -23.64 -2.70
N ALA A 413 9.38 -22.59 -2.56
CA ALA A 413 10.50 -22.31 -3.47
C ALA A 413 11.88 -22.21 -2.79
N GLY A 414 11.94 -22.24 -1.46
CA GLY A 414 13.17 -22.27 -0.67
C GLY A 414 13.89 -20.94 -0.49
N TRP A 415 13.27 -19.80 -0.91
CA TRP A 415 13.86 -18.47 -0.81
C TRP A 415 12.80 -17.41 -0.45
N LEU A 416 13.20 -16.39 0.32
CA LEU A 416 12.37 -15.21 0.51
C LEU A 416 12.36 -14.38 -0.78
N ALA A 417 11.18 -14.11 -1.28
CA ALA A 417 10.99 -13.17 -2.38
C ALA A 417 11.05 -11.73 -1.87
N ASP A 418 11.58 -10.81 -2.67
CA ASP A 418 11.56 -9.37 -2.35
C ASP A 418 10.11 -8.83 -2.42
N GLY A 419 9.39 -9.20 -3.48
CA GLY A 419 7.96 -8.99 -3.65
C GLY A 419 7.33 -10.18 -4.35
N ILE A 420 6.01 -10.31 -4.27
CA ILE A 420 5.26 -11.41 -4.88
C ILE A 420 4.02 -10.93 -5.64
N ALA A 421 3.86 -11.40 -6.87
CA ALA A 421 2.66 -11.26 -7.67
C ALA A 421 2.15 -12.65 -8.05
N ASN A 422 0.99 -13.05 -7.54
CA ASN A 422 0.47 -14.40 -7.73
C ASN A 422 1.51 -15.49 -7.33
N SER A 423 2.15 -15.28 -6.17
CA SER A 423 3.29 -16.05 -5.64
C SER A 423 4.55 -16.11 -6.54
N ARG A 424 4.55 -15.44 -7.68
CA ARG A 424 5.74 -15.27 -8.53
C ARG A 424 6.68 -14.23 -7.96
N TYR A 425 7.97 -14.40 -8.22
CA TYR A 425 8.97 -13.44 -7.82
C TYR A 425 8.82 -12.13 -8.58
N VAL A 426 8.71 -11.04 -7.82
CA VAL A 426 8.77 -9.67 -8.33
C VAL A 426 9.77 -8.91 -7.48
N SER A 427 10.95 -8.64 -8.04
CA SER A 427 11.95 -7.85 -7.36
C SER A 427 12.00 -6.46 -7.98
N GLY A 428 11.76 -5.42 -7.18
CA GLY A 428 11.95 -4.05 -7.65
C GLY A 428 13.42 -3.69 -7.68
N VAL A 429 14.06 -3.71 -6.53
CA VAL A 429 15.42 -3.22 -6.31
C VAL A 429 16.43 -4.31 -5.90
N GLY A 430 15.96 -5.51 -5.55
CA GLY A 430 16.81 -6.67 -5.31
C GLY A 430 17.54 -6.73 -3.97
N THR A 431 17.35 -5.75 -3.10
CA THR A 431 18.00 -5.72 -1.77
C THR A 431 17.27 -6.54 -0.74
N ASN A 432 16.02 -6.90 -1.00
CA ASN A 432 15.19 -7.80 -0.21
C ASN A 432 15.26 -7.57 1.31
N LEU A 433 14.75 -6.44 1.76
CA LEU A 433 14.72 -6.06 3.17
C LEU A 433 13.62 -6.76 3.97
N LEU A 434 13.06 -7.86 3.46
CA LEU A 434 12.00 -8.61 4.13
C LEU A 434 12.42 -9.11 5.53
N SER A 435 13.71 -9.39 5.73
CA SER A 435 14.23 -9.76 7.04
C SER A 435 14.00 -8.68 8.10
N THR A 436 14.07 -7.40 7.74
CA THR A 436 13.79 -6.29 8.67
C THR A 436 12.30 -6.23 9.01
N ILE A 437 11.44 -6.45 8.01
CA ILE A 437 9.97 -6.50 8.19
C ILE A 437 9.59 -7.61 9.17
N ILE A 438 10.11 -8.82 8.97
CA ILE A 438 9.81 -9.97 9.83
C ILE A 438 10.38 -9.78 11.25
N ALA A 439 11.62 -9.30 11.36
CA ALA A 439 12.23 -9.02 12.65
C ALA A 439 11.44 -7.95 13.43
N GLY A 440 11.01 -6.87 12.76
CA GLY A 440 10.21 -5.81 13.36
C GLY A 440 8.88 -6.31 13.91
N ALA A 441 8.15 -7.14 13.18
CA ALA A 441 6.92 -7.75 13.66
C ALA A 441 7.15 -8.58 14.93
N TYR A 442 8.18 -9.43 14.92
CA TYR A 442 8.51 -10.24 16.08
C TYR A 442 8.83 -9.39 17.32
N GLN A 443 9.60 -8.30 17.15
CA GLN A 443 9.94 -7.37 18.23
C GLN A 443 8.71 -6.62 18.77
N CYS A 444 7.74 -6.32 17.92
CA CYS A 444 6.46 -5.72 18.29
C CYS A 444 5.48 -6.69 18.98
N GLY A 445 5.85 -7.97 19.13
CA GLY A 445 5.01 -8.99 19.74
C GLY A 445 4.02 -9.66 18.77
N ILE A 446 4.09 -9.36 17.49
CA ILE A 446 3.31 -10.03 16.44
C ILE A 446 4.04 -11.33 16.08
N ARG A 447 3.48 -12.48 16.50
CA ARG A 447 4.17 -13.78 16.46
C ARG A 447 3.27 -14.94 16.07
N ASP A 448 2.12 -14.72 15.49
CA ASP A 448 1.18 -15.75 15.05
C ASP A 448 1.45 -16.24 13.61
N PHE A 449 2.70 -16.14 13.20
CA PHE A 449 3.28 -16.81 12.04
C PHE A 449 4.31 -17.88 12.48
N ASP A 450 4.78 -18.71 11.57
CA ASP A 450 5.80 -19.76 11.84
C ASP A 450 7.16 -19.11 12.12
N VAL A 451 7.40 -18.78 13.39
CA VAL A 451 8.60 -18.06 13.88
C VAL A 451 9.90 -18.80 13.56
N ASN A 452 9.91 -20.14 13.63
CA ASN A 452 11.12 -20.92 13.39
C ASN A 452 11.49 -20.90 11.89
N THR A 453 10.54 -21.16 11.02
CA THR A 453 10.72 -21.04 9.56
C THR A 453 11.09 -19.60 9.17
N ALA A 454 10.46 -18.62 9.80
CA ALA A 454 10.75 -17.21 9.53
C ALA A 454 12.18 -16.82 9.90
N TYR A 455 12.66 -17.25 11.06
CA TYR A 455 14.04 -17.00 11.46
C TYR A 455 15.07 -17.70 10.53
N GLU A 456 14.83 -18.97 10.20
CA GLU A 456 15.66 -19.72 9.23
C GLU A 456 15.72 -19.01 7.87
N ALA A 457 14.56 -18.60 7.36
CA ALA A 457 14.45 -17.89 6.09
C ALA A 457 15.18 -16.54 6.09
N CYS A 458 15.07 -15.77 7.19
CA CYS A 458 15.79 -14.51 7.36
C CYS A 458 17.30 -14.75 7.45
N LEU A 459 17.75 -15.73 8.24
CA LEU A 459 19.18 -16.04 8.34
C LEU A 459 19.76 -16.45 6.98
N LYS A 460 19.04 -17.27 6.21
CA LYS A 460 19.41 -17.62 4.84
C LYS A 460 19.49 -16.36 3.96
N ASN A 461 18.50 -15.48 4.03
CA ASN A 461 18.45 -14.23 3.25
C ASN A 461 19.65 -13.30 3.55
N GLU A 462 20.15 -13.29 4.82
CA GLU A 462 21.29 -12.47 5.21
C GLU A 462 22.65 -13.08 4.85
N LEU A 463 22.77 -14.40 4.84
CA LEU A 463 24.07 -15.07 4.82
C LEU A 463 24.35 -15.94 3.62
N ASP A 464 23.32 -16.35 2.85
CA ASP A 464 23.48 -17.21 1.67
C ASP A 464 23.32 -16.37 0.39
N GLY A 465 24.42 -16.12 -0.26
CA GLY A 465 24.45 -15.40 -1.55
C GLY A 465 24.67 -16.33 -2.74
N GLU A 466 24.89 -17.63 -2.51
CA GLU A 466 25.14 -18.60 -3.56
C GLU A 466 23.83 -19.29 -3.97
N ASN A 467 23.75 -19.70 -5.24
CA ASN A 467 22.62 -20.46 -5.79
C ASN A 467 21.23 -19.81 -5.59
N ARG A 468 21.17 -18.51 -5.30
CA ARG A 468 19.90 -17.79 -5.21
C ARG A 468 19.25 -17.69 -6.59
N PRO A 469 17.91 -17.78 -6.70
CA PRO A 469 17.20 -17.46 -7.94
C PRO A 469 17.32 -15.95 -8.23
N LEU A 470 17.12 -15.57 -9.50
CA LEU A 470 17.26 -14.19 -9.94
C LEU A 470 16.37 -13.21 -9.16
N GLY A 471 15.14 -13.60 -8.82
CA GLY A 471 14.12 -12.75 -8.18
C GLY A 471 13.94 -12.96 -6.69
N ALA A 472 14.80 -13.69 -6.00
CA ALA A 472 14.69 -13.92 -4.56
C ALA A 472 16.07 -13.96 -3.90
N GLY A 473 16.08 -13.86 -2.57
CA GLY A 473 17.32 -13.58 -1.83
C GLY A 473 17.82 -12.16 -2.09
N LYS A 474 18.98 -11.81 -1.61
CA LYS A 474 19.62 -10.49 -1.79
C LYS A 474 20.68 -10.54 -2.88
N ILE A 475 20.67 -9.59 -3.78
CA ILE A 475 21.74 -9.37 -4.75
C ILE A 475 23.03 -9.05 -4.00
N ASP A 476 24.18 -9.47 -4.52
CA ASP A 476 25.51 -9.15 -3.96
C ASP A 476 25.79 -9.68 -2.53
N THR A 477 24.90 -10.48 -1.92
CA THR A 477 25.09 -11.01 -0.55
C THR A 477 26.40 -11.78 -0.42
N ARG A 478 26.83 -12.54 -1.44
CA ARG A 478 28.12 -13.25 -1.42
C ARG A 478 29.29 -12.31 -1.16
N TYR A 479 29.31 -11.17 -1.80
CA TYR A 479 30.36 -10.17 -1.59
C TYR A 479 30.27 -9.53 -0.22
N PHE A 480 29.06 -9.19 0.23
CA PHE A 480 28.87 -8.61 1.54
C PHE A 480 29.33 -9.54 2.66
N VAL A 481 29.04 -10.82 2.58
CA VAL A 481 29.48 -11.80 3.56
C VAL A 481 30.99 -12.05 3.53
N GLU A 482 31.60 -12.05 2.35
CA GLU A 482 33.04 -12.27 2.17
C GLU A 482 33.89 -11.10 2.63
N TYR A 483 33.55 -9.86 2.22
CA TYR A 483 34.35 -8.66 2.47
C TYR A 483 33.85 -7.82 3.65
N GLY A 484 32.61 -8.08 4.12
CA GLY A 484 31.92 -7.24 5.10
C GLY A 484 31.43 -5.89 4.51
N TYR A 485 31.50 -5.77 3.20
CA TYR A 485 30.92 -4.71 2.36
C TYR A 485 30.78 -5.25 0.93
N VAL A 486 29.93 -4.61 0.13
CA VAL A 486 29.85 -4.93 -1.30
C VAL A 486 30.91 -4.13 -2.04
N PRO A 487 31.92 -4.75 -2.65
CA PRO A 487 32.97 -4.04 -3.36
C PRO A 487 32.45 -3.47 -4.69
N HIS A 488 32.85 -2.27 -5.03
CA HIS A 488 32.56 -1.68 -6.33
C HIS A 488 33.35 -2.38 -7.44
N LEU A 489 32.64 -2.90 -8.43
CA LEU A 489 33.20 -3.61 -9.58
C LEU A 489 33.08 -2.74 -10.83
N ASP A 490 34.07 -2.80 -11.72
CA ASP A 490 34.04 -2.06 -12.99
C ASP A 490 33.05 -2.68 -14.00
N LYS A 491 32.68 -3.97 -13.81
CA LYS A 491 31.76 -4.71 -14.66
C LYS A 491 30.89 -5.63 -13.81
N GLY A 492 29.68 -5.89 -14.28
CA GLY A 492 28.80 -6.88 -13.69
C GLY A 492 29.39 -8.30 -13.73
N ASP A 493 29.12 -9.08 -12.69
CA ASP A 493 29.55 -10.46 -12.55
C ASP A 493 28.32 -11.33 -12.30
N GLY A 494 27.75 -11.85 -13.40
CA GLY A 494 26.51 -12.61 -13.36
C GLY A 494 25.29 -11.76 -13.02
N PRO A 495 24.39 -12.25 -12.14
CA PRO A 495 23.15 -11.55 -11.75
C PRO A 495 23.37 -10.45 -10.71
N ASP A 496 24.61 -10.24 -10.24
CA ASP A 496 24.94 -9.26 -9.24
C ASP A 496 25.10 -7.85 -9.83
N GLU A 497 24.73 -6.83 -9.07
CA GLU A 497 24.72 -5.43 -9.47
C GLU A 497 25.74 -4.56 -8.69
N ALA A 498 26.74 -5.22 -8.09
CA ALA A 498 27.81 -4.58 -7.31
C ALA A 498 28.58 -3.48 -8.08
N PHE A 499 28.62 -3.59 -9.39
CA PHE A 499 29.25 -2.58 -10.25
C PHE A 499 28.50 -1.24 -10.28
N MET A 500 27.21 -1.22 -9.92
CA MET A 500 26.39 0.00 -9.89
C MET A 500 26.04 0.47 -8.49
N PHE A 501 25.73 -0.46 -7.56
CA PHE A 501 25.01 -0.15 -6.32
C PHE A 501 25.79 -0.54 -5.05
N SER A 502 27.08 -0.76 -5.14
CA SER A 502 27.92 -1.33 -4.07
C SER A 502 27.78 -0.64 -2.71
N ALA A 503 27.76 0.68 -2.68
CA ALA A 503 27.67 1.41 -1.42
C ALA A 503 26.27 1.35 -0.82
N SER A 504 25.21 1.55 -1.62
CA SER A 504 23.84 1.44 -1.12
C SER A 504 23.51 0.04 -0.62
N HIS A 505 23.91 -1.01 -1.35
CA HIS A 505 23.73 -2.39 -0.91
C HIS A 505 24.48 -2.69 0.39
N THR A 506 25.70 -2.16 0.56
CA THR A 506 26.43 -2.30 1.81
C THR A 506 25.67 -1.69 3.00
N LEU A 507 25.09 -0.51 2.83
CA LEU A 507 24.36 0.18 3.90
C LEU A 507 23.08 -0.57 4.28
N GLU A 508 22.32 -0.98 3.29
CA GLU A 508 21.06 -1.71 3.48
C GLU A 508 21.29 -3.07 4.12
N TYR A 509 22.32 -3.79 3.71
CA TYR A 509 22.68 -5.09 4.26
C TYR A 509 23.27 -4.98 5.67
N ALA A 510 24.03 -3.93 5.97
CA ALA A 510 24.51 -3.66 7.32
C ALA A 510 23.33 -3.41 8.29
N TYR A 511 22.33 -2.65 7.87
CA TYR A 511 21.12 -2.42 8.65
C TYR A 511 20.30 -3.70 8.81
N SER A 512 20.07 -4.44 7.74
CA SER A 512 19.31 -5.69 7.77
C SER A 512 19.97 -6.76 8.64
N ALA A 513 21.30 -6.92 8.52
CA ALA A 513 22.07 -7.81 9.39
C ALA A 513 21.93 -7.43 10.86
N TRP A 514 21.98 -6.13 11.17
CA TRP A 514 21.75 -5.65 12.53
C TRP A 514 20.37 -6.03 13.06
N ALA A 515 19.32 -5.85 12.24
CA ALA A 515 17.95 -6.16 12.62
C ALA A 515 17.77 -7.65 12.96
N VAL A 516 18.29 -8.54 12.11
CA VAL A 516 18.26 -10.00 12.38
C VAL A 516 19.15 -10.37 13.58
N ALA A 517 20.28 -9.67 13.80
CA ALA A 517 21.10 -9.87 15.00
C ALA A 517 20.31 -9.58 16.28
N GLN A 518 19.52 -8.50 16.33
CA GLN A 518 18.68 -8.21 17.49
C GLN A 518 17.70 -9.36 17.79
N TRP A 519 17.12 -9.94 16.76
CA TRP A 519 16.25 -11.11 16.87
C TRP A 519 17.00 -12.36 17.31
N ALA A 520 18.17 -12.65 16.70
CA ALA A 520 19.06 -13.75 17.11
C ALA A 520 19.40 -13.70 18.60
N LYS A 521 19.71 -12.52 19.12
CA LYS A 521 20.00 -12.31 20.54
C LYS A 521 18.81 -12.66 21.43
N GLN A 522 17.61 -12.26 21.08
CA GLN A 522 16.40 -12.65 21.83
C GLN A 522 16.14 -14.17 21.81
N LEU A 523 16.48 -14.83 20.71
CA LEU A 523 16.36 -16.29 20.58
C LEU A 523 17.53 -17.06 21.23
N GLY A 524 18.52 -16.37 21.80
CA GLY A 524 19.73 -16.99 22.38
C GLY A 524 20.70 -17.59 21.37
N LYS A 525 20.62 -17.17 20.08
CA LYS A 525 21.47 -17.62 18.99
C LYS A 525 22.78 -16.81 18.96
N THR A 526 23.69 -17.08 19.88
CA THR A 526 24.88 -16.25 20.11
C THR A 526 25.81 -16.18 18.90
N ASP A 527 26.03 -17.28 18.21
CA ASP A 527 26.94 -17.32 17.06
C ASP A 527 26.38 -16.50 15.88
N ASP A 528 25.08 -16.66 15.59
CA ASP A 528 24.40 -15.86 14.58
C ASP A 528 24.43 -14.38 14.95
N TYR A 529 24.15 -14.04 16.21
CA TYR A 529 24.23 -12.68 16.72
C TYR A 529 25.61 -12.06 16.46
N ASN A 530 26.70 -12.73 16.85
CA ASN A 530 28.05 -12.22 16.72
C ASN A 530 28.42 -12.01 15.24
N ARG A 531 28.09 -12.97 14.37
CA ARG A 531 28.36 -12.89 12.94
C ARG A 531 27.62 -11.73 12.28
N LEU A 532 26.33 -11.61 12.54
CA LEU A 532 25.51 -10.55 11.98
C LEU A 532 25.89 -9.17 12.53
N MET A 533 26.27 -9.05 13.80
CA MET A 533 26.78 -7.80 14.38
C MET A 533 28.13 -7.36 13.78
N ASP A 534 28.97 -8.30 13.34
CA ASP A 534 30.17 -7.91 12.59
C ASP A 534 29.82 -7.37 11.19
N LEU A 535 28.88 -8.01 10.49
CA LEU A 535 28.37 -7.57 9.21
C LEU A 535 27.69 -6.20 9.31
N SER A 536 26.98 -5.93 10.41
CA SER A 536 26.32 -4.63 10.62
C SER A 536 27.26 -3.43 10.65
N LYS A 537 28.57 -3.64 10.81
CA LYS A 537 29.61 -2.62 10.71
C LYS A 537 30.03 -2.32 9.27
N GLY A 538 29.38 -2.91 8.27
CA GLY A 538 29.70 -2.70 6.86
C GLY A 538 29.74 -1.22 6.46
N TRP A 539 28.85 -0.41 7.02
CA TRP A 539 28.82 1.03 6.77
C TRP A 539 30.11 1.75 7.18
N GLU A 540 30.76 1.35 8.28
CA GLU A 540 32.04 1.91 8.74
C GLU A 540 33.17 1.61 7.75
N ARG A 541 33.13 0.46 7.08
CA ARG A 541 34.15 0.02 6.13
C ARG A 541 34.16 0.85 4.85
N ILE A 542 33.02 1.46 4.50
CA ILE A 542 32.85 2.30 3.30
C ILE A 542 32.71 3.80 3.62
N TYR A 543 32.75 4.20 4.88
CA TYR A 543 32.77 5.60 5.28
C TYR A 543 34.15 6.18 5.07
N ASP A 544 34.25 7.29 4.29
CA ASP A 544 35.50 8.01 4.03
C ASP A 544 35.60 9.27 4.89
N PRO A 545 36.42 9.27 5.97
CA PRO A 545 36.56 10.43 6.86
C PRO A 545 37.21 11.64 6.21
N SER A 546 37.90 11.46 5.08
CA SER A 546 38.55 12.57 4.37
C SER A 546 37.54 13.54 3.72
N CYS A 547 36.35 13.05 3.41
CA CYS A 547 35.27 13.84 2.82
C CYS A 547 33.94 13.78 3.60
N ASN A 548 33.86 12.96 4.66
CA ASN A 548 32.66 12.71 5.45
C ASN A 548 31.49 12.18 4.64
N PHE A 549 31.75 11.30 3.67
CA PHE A 549 30.74 10.60 2.90
C PHE A 549 30.94 9.09 2.97
N VAL A 550 29.84 8.36 2.78
CA VAL A 550 29.92 6.98 2.32
C VAL A 550 30.40 7.01 0.86
N ARG A 551 31.41 6.21 0.55
CA ARG A 551 32.07 6.18 -0.75
C ARG A 551 32.22 4.73 -1.21
N PRO A 552 31.92 4.40 -2.47
CA PRO A 552 32.16 3.06 -3.01
C PRO A 552 33.64 2.64 -2.88
N LYS A 553 33.86 1.37 -2.54
CA LYS A 553 35.18 0.81 -2.22
C LYS A 553 35.45 -0.43 -3.07
N LYS A 554 36.65 -0.54 -3.61
CA LYS A 554 37.08 -1.63 -4.48
C LYS A 554 37.41 -2.90 -3.65
N LYS A 555 37.56 -4.07 -4.32
CA LYS A 555 37.98 -5.33 -3.67
C LYS A 555 39.31 -5.24 -2.91
N ASP A 556 40.23 -4.44 -3.38
CA ASP A 556 41.54 -4.21 -2.76
C ASP A 556 41.52 -3.30 -1.53
N GLY A 557 40.32 -2.82 -1.16
CA GLY A 557 40.14 -1.94 -0.01
C GLY A 557 40.38 -0.47 -0.29
N THR A 558 40.68 -0.07 -1.52
CA THR A 558 40.79 1.35 -1.92
C THR A 558 39.43 1.93 -2.28
N PHE A 559 39.25 3.23 -2.05
CA PHE A 559 38.06 3.93 -2.53
C PHE A 559 38.13 4.17 -4.03
N ILE A 560 36.97 4.27 -4.70
CA ILE A 560 36.93 4.63 -6.12
C ILE A 560 37.57 6.00 -6.33
N GLU A 561 38.17 6.18 -7.50
CA GLU A 561 38.71 7.47 -7.93
C GLU A 561 37.61 8.37 -8.48
N ASP A 562 37.87 9.64 -8.70
CA ASP A 562 36.96 10.64 -9.27
C ASP A 562 35.58 10.63 -8.61
N PHE A 563 35.55 10.57 -7.28
CA PHE A 563 34.30 10.53 -6.52
C PHE A 563 33.59 11.88 -6.55
N ASN A 564 32.38 11.88 -7.13
CA ASN A 564 31.48 13.01 -7.08
C ASN A 564 30.26 12.63 -6.21
N PRO A 565 30.04 13.26 -5.05
CA PRO A 565 28.95 12.91 -4.14
C PRO A 565 27.54 13.18 -4.71
N MET A 566 27.42 13.93 -5.80
CA MET A 566 26.14 14.17 -6.51
C MET A 566 25.91 13.17 -7.64
N GLN A 567 26.87 12.31 -7.95
CA GLN A 567 26.69 11.35 -9.04
C GLN A 567 25.71 10.24 -8.65
N VAL A 568 24.64 10.10 -9.41
CA VAL A 568 23.67 8.99 -9.28
C VAL A 568 24.16 7.73 -9.99
N TRP A 569 23.68 6.58 -9.61
CA TRP A 569 23.92 5.27 -10.24
C TRP A 569 25.38 4.78 -10.20
N ARG A 570 26.26 5.41 -9.47
CA ARG A 570 27.65 4.97 -9.28
C ARG A 570 27.89 4.62 -7.82
N GLY A 571 27.52 3.41 -7.46
CA GLY A 571 27.56 2.91 -6.10
C GLY A 571 26.29 3.15 -5.29
N PHE A 572 25.32 3.88 -5.84
CA PHE A 572 24.08 4.27 -5.16
C PHE A 572 22.87 4.00 -6.04
N GLN A 573 21.99 3.17 -5.56
CA GLN A 573 20.73 2.84 -6.22
C GLN A 573 19.74 3.98 -6.04
N GLU A 574 19.20 4.49 -7.15
CA GLU A 574 18.19 5.56 -7.15
C GLU A 574 18.54 6.75 -6.23
N GLY A 575 19.82 7.12 -6.20
CA GLY A 575 20.29 8.19 -5.33
C GLY A 575 21.76 8.52 -5.50
N ASN A 576 22.30 9.26 -4.56
CA ASN A 576 23.65 9.76 -4.54
C ASN A 576 24.22 9.74 -3.10
N ALA A 577 25.50 10.09 -2.93
CA ALA A 577 26.16 10.02 -1.63
C ALA A 577 25.60 11.02 -0.59
N TRP A 578 25.01 12.15 -1.01
CA TRP A 578 24.34 13.06 -0.08
C TRP A 578 23.14 12.43 0.59
N GLN A 579 22.35 11.66 -0.16
CA GLN A 579 21.18 10.95 0.33
C GLN A 579 21.61 9.73 1.15
N TYR A 580 22.52 8.91 0.62
CA TYR A 580 22.87 7.63 1.22
C TYR A 580 23.85 7.69 2.40
N THR A 581 24.64 8.76 2.58
CA THR A 581 25.54 8.86 3.75
C THR A 581 24.79 8.77 5.08
N PHE A 582 23.53 9.14 5.10
CA PHE A 582 22.65 9.07 6.28
C PHE A 582 21.93 7.72 6.43
N TYR A 583 22.10 6.78 5.48
CA TYR A 583 21.45 5.46 5.57
C TYR A 583 22.16 4.54 6.57
N VAL A 584 22.21 4.97 7.81
CA VAL A 584 22.77 4.22 8.95
C VAL A 584 21.78 4.25 10.13
N PRO A 585 20.52 3.79 9.93
CA PRO A 585 19.48 3.93 10.96
C PRO A 585 19.77 3.13 12.22
N HIS A 586 20.47 2.01 12.10
CA HIS A 586 20.80 1.11 13.21
C HIS A 586 21.94 1.65 14.10
N ASP A 587 22.80 2.53 13.57
CA ASP A 587 23.93 3.12 14.29
C ASP A 587 24.06 4.63 14.00
N ALA A 588 22.95 5.34 14.01
CA ALA A 588 22.92 6.78 13.79
C ALA A 588 23.82 7.55 14.76
N LYS A 589 23.89 7.12 16.04
CA LYS A 589 24.80 7.70 17.03
C LYS A 589 26.27 7.48 16.68
N GLY A 590 26.63 6.32 16.14
CA GLY A 590 27.97 6.04 15.63
C GLY A 590 28.35 6.96 14.48
N LEU A 591 27.43 7.18 13.54
CA LEU A 591 27.64 8.13 12.44
C LEU A 591 27.79 9.57 12.96
N VAL A 592 26.93 10.01 13.88
CA VAL A 592 27.05 11.34 14.52
C VAL A 592 28.39 11.50 15.23
N ALA A 593 28.86 10.47 15.94
CA ALA A 593 30.15 10.49 16.63
C ALA A 593 31.34 10.60 15.65
N LYS A 594 31.26 9.93 14.48
CA LYS A 594 32.32 10.01 13.45
C LYS A 594 32.38 11.38 12.77
N VAL A 595 31.24 11.98 12.51
CA VAL A 595 31.14 13.30 11.84
C VAL A 595 31.35 14.45 12.81
N GLY A 596 30.96 14.28 14.07
CA GLY A 596 30.83 15.32 15.08
C GLY A 596 29.44 15.97 15.06
N ALA A 597 28.79 16.05 16.21
CA ALA A 597 27.37 16.44 16.32
C ALA A 597 27.07 17.82 15.69
N ASP A 598 27.91 18.81 15.93
CA ASP A 598 27.72 20.18 15.37
C ASP A 598 27.83 20.17 13.83
N VAL A 599 28.84 19.50 13.29
CA VAL A 599 29.03 19.36 11.83
C VAL A 599 27.88 18.57 11.21
N PHE A 600 27.47 17.49 11.86
CA PHE A 600 26.34 16.67 11.42
C PHE A 600 25.04 17.48 11.34
N ASN A 601 24.67 18.16 12.43
CA ASN A 601 23.45 18.96 12.50
C ASN A 601 23.47 20.11 11.51
N HIS A 602 24.59 20.83 11.37
CA HIS A 602 24.73 21.93 10.42
C HIS A 602 24.60 21.43 8.98
N ARG A 603 25.25 20.32 8.64
CA ARG A 603 25.19 19.72 7.31
C ARG A 603 23.76 19.30 6.97
N LEU A 604 23.08 18.61 7.90
CA LEU A 604 21.74 18.12 7.70
C LEU A 604 20.72 19.27 7.59
N ASP A 605 20.79 20.30 8.45
CA ASP A 605 19.92 21.49 8.35
C ASP A 605 20.15 22.25 7.04
N SER A 606 21.39 22.31 6.54
CA SER A 606 21.72 22.90 5.24
C SER A 606 21.09 22.13 4.08
N ILE A 607 21.12 20.78 4.12
CA ILE A 607 20.48 19.92 3.13
C ILE A 607 18.98 20.25 3.04
N PHE A 608 18.29 20.29 4.17
CA PHE A 608 16.87 20.61 4.20
C PHE A 608 16.57 22.05 3.78
N THR A 609 17.40 23.01 4.18
CA THR A 609 17.26 24.43 3.77
C THR A 609 17.33 24.59 2.26
N VAL A 610 18.24 23.87 1.59
CA VAL A 610 18.37 23.88 0.13
C VAL A 610 17.19 23.13 -0.51
N SER A 611 16.87 21.94 0.02
CA SER A 611 15.84 21.07 -0.55
C SER A 611 14.42 21.63 -0.43
N ARG A 612 14.15 22.44 0.60
CA ARG A 612 12.84 23.14 0.76
C ARG A 612 12.52 24.03 -0.44
N LYS A 613 13.52 24.68 -1.05
CA LYS A 613 13.34 25.52 -2.25
C LYS A 613 12.87 24.70 -3.47
N LEU A 614 13.13 23.41 -3.45
CA LEU A 614 12.72 22.44 -4.46
C LEU A 614 11.52 21.60 -3.98
N ILE A 615 10.77 22.09 -2.97
CA ILE A 615 9.64 21.36 -2.36
C ILE A 615 10.09 19.94 -1.97
N PHE A 616 11.23 19.82 -1.28
CA PHE A 616 11.82 18.53 -0.85
C PHE A 616 11.95 17.50 -1.99
N SER A 617 12.31 17.98 -3.19
CA SER A 617 12.41 17.24 -4.46
C SER A 617 11.07 16.90 -5.13
N GLY A 618 9.93 17.32 -4.56
CA GLY A 618 8.63 17.24 -5.21
C GLY A 618 8.63 18.08 -6.50
N GLY A 619 8.79 19.39 -6.35
CA GLY A 619 8.80 20.33 -7.48
C GLY A 619 7.48 20.32 -8.28
N THR A 620 7.52 20.92 -9.45
CA THR A 620 6.40 20.89 -10.40
C THR A 620 6.72 20.11 -11.68
N GLU A 621 7.97 19.64 -11.80
CA GLU A 621 8.38 18.80 -12.91
C GLU A 621 8.01 17.35 -12.66
N VAL A 622 7.40 16.75 -13.65
CA VAL A 622 6.94 15.38 -13.62
C VAL A 622 7.97 14.49 -14.28
N GLY A 623 8.73 13.80 -13.46
CA GLY A 623 9.71 12.83 -13.95
C GLY A 623 9.94 11.76 -12.89
N ALA A 624 9.96 10.50 -13.29
CA ALA A 624 10.11 9.35 -12.43
C ALA A 624 11.33 9.44 -11.48
N PHE A 625 12.38 10.13 -11.88
CA PHE A 625 13.62 10.26 -11.10
C PHE A 625 14.01 11.71 -10.83
N ALA A 626 13.05 12.62 -10.73
CA ALA A 626 13.31 14.06 -10.56
C ALA A 626 14.19 14.38 -9.33
N GLY A 627 14.01 13.64 -8.23
CA GLY A 627 14.75 13.86 -6.97
C GLY A 627 16.11 13.21 -6.85
N LEU A 628 16.57 12.41 -7.82
CA LEU A 628 17.82 11.64 -7.66
C LEU A 628 19.08 12.51 -7.63
N GLN A 629 19.06 13.66 -8.29
CA GLN A 629 20.19 14.59 -8.35
C GLN A 629 20.10 15.73 -7.33
N THR A 630 19.28 15.58 -6.31
CA THR A 630 19.12 16.57 -5.22
C THR A 630 19.84 16.11 -3.96
N LEU A 631 19.97 17.01 -2.99
CA LEU A 631 20.60 16.70 -1.71
C LEU A 631 19.69 15.82 -0.82
N TYR A 632 18.39 15.90 -1.00
CA TYR A 632 17.37 15.17 -0.27
C TYR A 632 16.17 14.93 -1.17
N ASN A 633 15.60 13.73 -1.12
CA ASN A 633 14.43 13.35 -1.89
C ASN A 633 13.37 12.69 -0.98
N GLN A 634 12.33 13.42 -0.60
CA GLN A 634 11.24 12.90 0.22
C GLN A 634 10.46 11.82 -0.54
N GLY A 635 10.43 11.85 -1.84
CA GLY A 635 9.68 10.91 -2.67
C GLY A 635 10.35 9.54 -2.87
N ASN A 636 11.53 9.29 -2.27
CA ASN A 636 12.22 8.02 -2.43
C ASN A 636 12.73 7.44 -1.10
N GLN A 637 12.68 6.14 -0.97
CA GLN A 637 12.92 5.35 0.23
C GLN A 637 14.21 5.65 0.97
N PRO A 638 15.37 5.85 0.31
CA PRO A 638 16.63 6.10 1.02
C PRO A 638 16.62 7.33 1.92
N CYS A 639 15.69 8.25 1.73
CA CYS A 639 15.64 9.53 2.42
C CYS A 639 14.60 9.63 3.55
N LEU A 640 13.64 8.72 3.62
CA LEU A 640 12.45 8.84 4.48
C LEU A 640 12.75 8.95 5.98
N HIS A 641 13.86 8.39 6.44
CA HIS A 641 14.30 8.44 7.85
C HIS A 641 15.12 9.69 8.20
N ILE A 642 15.71 10.34 7.21
CA ILE A 642 16.72 11.42 7.41
C ILE A 642 16.22 12.58 8.27
N PRO A 643 14.96 13.08 8.13
CA PRO A 643 14.48 14.18 8.97
C PRO A 643 14.41 13.83 10.46
N TRP A 644 14.38 12.56 10.80
CA TRP A 644 14.33 12.06 12.18
C TRP A 644 15.70 11.89 12.84
N MET A 645 16.80 11.97 12.07
CA MET A 645 18.14 11.77 12.58
C MET A 645 18.63 12.88 13.53
N PHE A 646 18.04 14.06 13.48
CA PHE A 646 18.38 15.14 14.42
C PHE A 646 18.11 14.76 15.89
N ASN A 647 17.14 13.88 16.16
CA ASN A 647 16.89 13.35 17.50
C ASN A 647 18.12 12.62 18.06
N GLU A 648 18.82 11.84 17.22
CA GLU A 648 20.02 11.11 17.63
C GLU A 648 21.26 12.02 17.76
N ALA A 649 21.20 13.20 17.16
CA ALA A 649 22.24 14.23 17.23
C ALA A 649 21.95 15.32 18.28
N GLY A 650 20.94 15.10 19.16
CA GLY A 650 20.58 15.97 20.26
C GLY A 650 19.86 17.28 19.87
N ARG A 651 19.27 17.33 18.68
CA ARG A 651 18.54 18.51 18.17
C ARG A 651 17.10 18.16 17.74
N PRO A 652 16.25 17.63 18.66
CA PRO A 652 14.87 17.26 18.34
C PRO A 652 14.04 18.42 17.78
N SER A 653 14.35 19.66 18.11
CA SER A 653 13.69 20.83 17.52
C SER A 653 13.87 20.91 16.00
N LEU A 654 15.01 20.46 15.47
CA LEU A 654 15.23 20.42 14.03
C LEU A 654 14.43 19.28 13.35
N THR A 655 14.26 18.13 14.01
CA THR A 655 13.30 17.11 13.54
C THR A 655 11.91 17.71 13.44
N GLN A 656 11.42 18.35 14.50
CA GLN A 656 10.11 18.97 14.54
C GLN A 656 9.89 19.99 13.41
N LYS A 657 10.85 20.88 13.23
CA LYS A 657 10.86 21.89 12.15
C LYS A 657 10.75 21.25 10.77
N TRP A 658 11.62 20.28 10.46
CA TRP A 658 11.74 19.76 9.10
C TRP A 658 10.64 18.76 8.77
N VAL A 659 10.23 17.91 9.72
CA VAL A 659 9.09 17.01 9.52
C VAL A 659 7.81 17.81 9.28
N ARG A 660 7.53 18.86 10.08
CA ARG A 660 6.37 19.74 9.87
C ARG A 660 6.44 20.46 8.52
N ALA A 661 7.61 20.92 8.10
CA ALA A 661 7.79 21.56 6.79
C ALA A 661 7.47 20.56 5.65
N ILE A 662 7.95 19.32 5.73
CA ILE A 662 7.66 18.27 4.73
C ILE A 662 6.16 17.96 4.69
N LEU A 663 5.52 17.73 5.85
CA LEU A 663 4.08 17.45 5.93
C LEU A 663 3.23 18.57 5.31
N ASN A 664 3.65 19.81 5.46
CA ASN A 664 2.90 20.96 4.98
C ASN A 664 3.16 21.32 3.51
N GLU A 665 4.35 21.04 2.98
CA GLU A 665 4.81 21.59 1.72
C GLU A 665 4.98 20.53 0.61
N PHE A 666 5.39 19.31 0.97
CA PHE A 666 5.57 18.22 0.01
C PHE A 666 4.25 17.56 -0.36
N TYR A 667 3.34 17.38 0.60
CA TYR A 667 2.07 16.70 0.41
C TYR A 667 0.95 17.68 0.05
N GLY A 668 0.27 17.45 -1.08
CA GLY A 668 -0.85 18.24 -1.58
C GLY A 668 -2.18 17.51 -1.58
N THR A 669 -3.24 18.16 -2.08
CA THR A 669 -4.61 17.61 -2.16
C THR A 669 -5.19 17.62 -3.56
N ASP A 670 -4.52 18.17 -4.56
CA ASP A 670 -4.99 18.15 -5.94
C ASP A 670 -4.57 16.87 -6.68
N GLY A 671 -5.33 16.47 -7.69
CA GLY A 671 -5.10 15.23 -8.44
C GLY A 671 -3.83 15.24 -9.29
N ILE A 672 -3.29 16.41 -9.63
CA ILE A 672 -2.07 16.54 -10.43
C ILE A 672 -0.83 16.53 -9.54
N HIS A 673 -0.88 17.28 -8.46
CA HIS A 673 0.25 17.59 -7.61
C HIS A 673 0.22 16.89 -6.25
N GLY A 674 -0.60 15.88 -6.06
CA GLY A 674 -0.79 15.17 -4.80
C GLY A 674 0.48 14.75 -4.09
N TYR A 675 0.59 13.58 -3.55
CA TYR A 675 1.76 13.13 -2.83
C TYR A 675 3.03 13.16 -3.69
N GLY A 676 3.78 14.31 -3.63
CA GLY A 676 5.13 14.39 -4.13
C GLY A 676 5.32 14.23 -5.62
N TYR A 677 4.62 14.93 -6.42
CA TYR A 677 4.91 15.18 -7.84
C TYR A 677 5.80 14.13 -8.54
N GLY A 678 5.23 13.09 -9.12
CA GLY A 678 5.97 12.08 -9.87
C GLY A 678 6.88 11.18 -9.04
N GLN A 679 6.64 11.06 -7.75
CA GLN A 679 7.40 10.21 -6.84
C GLN A 679 6.75 8.84 -6.63
N ASP A 680 7.51 7.93 -6.03
CA ASP A 680 7.09 6.55 -5.84
C ASP A 680 6.19 6.40 -4.61
N GLU A 681 4.88 6.27 -4.82
CA GLU A 681 3.93 5.89 -3.77
C GLU A 681 4.02 4.39 -3.45
N ASP A 682 4.44 3.58 -4.42
CA ASP A 682 4.49 2.12 -4.33
C ASP A 682 3.17 1.52 -3.81
N GLN A 683 3.20 0.78 -2.72
CA GLN A 683 1.98 0.22 -2.11
C GLN A 683 1.41 1.10 -0.98
N GLY A 684 1.55 2.43 -1.06
CA GLY A 684 1.06 3.39 -0.07
C GLY A 684 2.09 3.87 0.93
N GLN A 685 3.39 3.76 0.60
CA GLN A 685 4.45 4.12 1.54
C GLN A 685 4.56 5.62 1.82
N LEU A 686 4.38 6.49 0.82
CA LEU A 686 4.45 7.94 1.04
C LEU A 686 3.27 8.41 1.87
N GLY A 687 2.08 7.85 1.61
CA GLY A 687 0.90 8.05 2.45
C GLY A 687 1.12 7.56 3.88
N ALA A 688 1.73 6.38 4.08
CA ALA A 688 2.08 5.86 5.40
C ALA A 688 3.11 6.73 6.11
N TRP A 689 4.08 7.33 5.39
CA TRP A 689 5.01 8.28 5.99
C TRP A 689 4.30 9.53 6.51
N TYR A 690 3.36 10.07 5.70
CA TYR A 690 2.51 11.18 6.15
C TYR A 690 1.73 10.79 7.41
N VAL A 691 1.08 9.63 7.40
CA VAL A 691 0.32 9.13 8.55
C VAL A 691 1.19 9.08 9.80
N ILE A 692 2.26 8.29 9.80
CA ILE A 692 3.05 8.07 11.03
C ILE A 692 3.75 9.34 11.49
N SER A 693 4.28 10.15 10.57
CA SER A 693 4.97 11.40 10.90
C SER A 693 4.03 12.48 11.42
N SER A 694 2.78 12.54 10.92
CA SER A 694 1.76 13.47 11.40
C SER A 694 1.24 13.13 12.82
N LEU A 695 1.39 11.86 13.24
CA LEU A 695 1.17 11.47 14.66
C LEU A 695 2.28 12.00 15.58
N GLY A 696 3.38 12.51 15.02
CA GLY A 696 4.59 12.87 15.77
C GLY A 696 5.41 11.65 16.19
N LEU A 697 5.30 10.53 15.48
CA LEU A 697 5.96 9.26 15.77
C LEU A 697 6.76 8.78 14.56
N PHE A 698 7.97 8.25 14.79
CA PHE A 698 8.72 7.50 13.78
C PHE A 698 9.83 6.69 14.43
N ASP A 699 10.10 5.48 13.93
CA ASP A 699 11.32 4.76 14.30
C ASP A 699 12.18 4.50 13.05
N MET A 700 13.35 5.08 13.01
CA MET A 700 14.31 4.90 11.91
C MET A 700 14.76 3.45 11.74
N LYS A 701 14.67 2.65 12.81
CA LYS A 701 15.06 1.24 12.80
C LYS A 701 13.90 0.32 12.40
N GLY A 702 12.76 0.85 11.97
CA GLY A 702 11.61 0.04 11.56
C GLY A 702 11.09 -0.89 12.66
N LEU A 703 11.18 -0.49 13.92
CA LEU A 703 10.79 -1.26 15.11
C LEU A 703 11.56 -2.59 15.28
N THR A 704 12.78 -2.71 14.74
CA THR A 704 13.57 -3.95 14.76
C THR A 704 14.49 -4.09 15.98
N ASP A 705 14.56 -3.10 16.87
CA ASP A 705 15.32 -3.17 18.12
C ASP A 705 14.69 -4.20 19.10
N GLN A 706 15.49 -4.77 20.00
CA GLN A 706 14.96 -5.66 21.05
C GLN A 706 13.91 -5.00 21.96
N ALA A 707 14.00 -3.69 22.11
CA ALA A 707 13.02 -2.85 22.79
C ALA A 707 12.60 -1.73 21.84
N PRO A 708 11.66 -2.00 20.90
CA PRO A 708 11.24 -1.02 19.91
C PRO A 708 10.73 0.25 20.58
N SER A 709 11.03 1.41 19.97
CA SER A 709 10.54 2.70 20.49
C SER A 709 10.43 3.71 19.36
N PHE A 710 9.44 4.57 19.43
CA PHE A 710 9.29 5.69 18.51
C PHE A 710 10.08 6.91 19.00
N ALA A 711 10.77 7.56 18.11
CA ALA A 711 11.19 8.95 18.31
C ALA A 711 9.96 9.86 18.31
N LEU A 712 9.96 10.85 19.18
CA LEU A 712 8.90 11.85 19.31
C LEU A 712 9.26 13.11 18.49
N GLY A 713 8.32 13.50 17.65
CA GLY A 713 8.36 14.71 16.87
C GLY A 713 7.25 15.67 17.26
N SER A 714 6.79 16.48 16.31
CA SER A 714 5.70 17.45 16.48
C SER A 714 4.43 16.94 15.81
N PRO A 715 3.41 16.50 16.56
CA PRO A 715 2.14 16.07 15.98
C PRO A 715 1.48 17.19 15.16
N LEU A 716 0.90 16.83 14.02
CA LEU A 716 0.19 17.79 13.18
C LEU A 716 -1.21 18.11 13.73
N PHE A 717 -1.83 17.16 14.42
CA PHE A 717 -3.21 17.20 14.90
C PHE A 717 -3.29 17.58 16.39
N ASP A 718 -4.41 18.17 16.78
CA ASP A 718 -4.66 18.55 18.18
C ASP A 718 -4.85 17.31 19.06
N LYS A 719 -5.51 16.29 18.50
CA LYS A 719 -5.69 15.03 19.18
C LYS A 719 -5.70 13.87 18.19
N ILE A 720 -5.08 12.76 18.62
CA ILE A 720 -4.98 11.52 17.86
C ILE A 720 -5.40 10.39 18.79
N THR A 721 -6.24 9.49 18.29
CA THR A 721 -6.66 8.29 19.02
C THR A 721 -6.33 7.05 18.18
N ILE A 722 -5.47 6.19 18.69
CA ILE A 722 -5.09 4.92 18.07
C ILE A 722 -5.82 3.81 18.80
N ARG A 723 -6.74 3.12 18.11
CA ARG A 723 -7.42 1.93 18.63
C ARG A 723 -6.49 0.72 18.49
N LEU A 724 -6.17 0.10 19.61
CA LEU A 724 -5.28 -1.05 19.67
C LEU A 724 -6.07 -2.34 19.46
N ASN A 725 -5.46 -3.31 18.78
CA ASN A 725 -6.07 -4.61 18.54
C ASN A 725 -5.90 -5.50 19.79
N ASP A 726 -7.01 -5.86 20.43
CA ASP A 726 -7.05 -6.60 21.70
C ASP A 726 -6.57 -8.06 21.61
N ARG A 727 -6.49 -8.62 20.39
CA ARG A 727 -5.88 -9.94 20.15
C ARG A 727 -4.36 -9.91 20.35
N TYR A 728 -3.72 -8.77 20.05
CA TYR A 728 -2.27 -8.60 20.08
C TYR A 728 -1.80 -7.78 21.28
N TYR A 729 -2.58 -6.81 21.72
CA TYR A 729 -2.18 -5.80 22.69
C TYR A 729 -3.11 -5.77 23.90
N LYS A 730 -2.57 -5.36 25.05
CA LYS A 730 -3.34 -5.28 26.30
C LYS A 730 -4.19 -4.03 26.39
N GLY A 731 -3.72 -2.93 25.83
CA GLY A 731 -4.44 -1.66 25.79
C GLY A 731 -5.59 -1.68 24.81
N LYS A 732 -6.57 -0.79 25.01
CA LYS A 732 -7.69 -0.60 24.09
C LYS A 732 -7.43 0.53 23.13
N GLU A 733 -6.84 1.62 23.62
CA GLU A 733 -6.51 2.80 22.84
C GLU A 733 -5.30 3.52 23.42
N PHE A 734 -4.58 4.24 22.57
CA PHE A 734 -3.54 5.17 22.94
C PHE A 734 -3.89 6.54 22.37
N VAL A 735 -3.85 7.57 23.21
CA VAL A 735 -4.22 8.93 22.84
C VAL A 735 -2.99 9.83 22.86
N ILE A 736 -2.81 10.64 21.82
CA ILE A 736 -1.83 11.72 21.76
C ILE A 736 -2.61 13.04 21.72
N GLU A 737 -2.35 13.94 22.65
CA GLU A 737 -2.95 15.27 22.74
C GLU A 737 -1.87 16.34 22.62
N ALA A 738 -1.94 17.19 21.60
CA ALA A 738 -1.03 18.31 21.39
C ALA A 738 -1.76 19.62 21.74
N ARG A 739 -1.52 20.12 22.94
CA ARG A 739 -2.13 21.35 23.45
C ARG A 739 -1.45 22.59 22.89
N ASN A 740 -2.22 23.61 22.59
CA ASN A 740 -1.76 24.85 21.95
C ASN A 740 -1.11 24.63 20.56
N ASN A 741 -1.42 23.53 19.89
CA ASN A 741 -0.90 23.20 18.57
C ASN A 741 -1.42 24.21 17.52
N SER A 742 -0.53 24.66 16.66
CA SER A 742 -0.87 25.54 15.53
C SER A 742 0.26 25.56 14.50
N LYS A 743 0.08 26.27 13.39
CA LYS A 743 1.16 26.51 12.41
C LYS A 743 2.33 27.33 12.98
N GLN A 744 2.12 28.08 14.07
CA GLN A 744 3.12 28.87 14.76
C GLN A 744 3.71 28.15 15.98
N ASN A 745 2.93 27.28 16.61
CA ASN A 745 3.33 26.51 17.77
C ASN A 745 3.62 25.07 17.36
N ASP A 746 4.69 24.89 16.63
CA ASP A 746 5.12 23.61 16.05
C ASP A 746 6.27 22.93 16.82
N TYR A 747 6.71 23.52 17.95
CA TYR A 747 7.73 22.94 18.81
C TYR A 747 7.17 22.41 20.12
N VAL A 748 7.59 21.20 20.50
CA VAL A 748 7.24 20.60 21.79
C VAL A 748 7.98 21.34 22.90
N GLN A 749 7.25 21.77 23.93
CA GLN A 749 7.79 22.46 25.11
C GLN A 749 7.94 21.53 26.32
N SER A 750 6.97 20.63 26.52
CA SER A 750 7.00 19.60 27.54
C SER A 750 6.15 18.41 27.15
N MET A 751 6.43 17.26 27.74
CA MET A 751 5.75 15.99 27.47
C MET A 751 5.33 15.32 28.76
N ASN A 752 4.17 14.68 28.76
CA ASN A 752 3.64 13.93 29.89
C ASN A 752 3.02 12.61 29.40
N LEU A 753 3.48 11.50 29.91
CA LEU A 753 2.94 10.17 29.61
C LEU A 753 2.20 9.65 30.84
N ASN A 754 0.90 9.41 30.72
CA ASN A 754 0.06 8.86 31.78
C ASN A 754 0.16 9.65 33.10
N GLY A 755 0.23 10.98 33.04
CA GLY A 755 0.33 11.85 34.21
C GLY A 755 1.75 12.03 34.78
N LYS A 756 2.77 11.45 34.13
CA LYS A 756 4.18 11.57 34.54
C LYS A 756 4.97 12.35 33.49
N PRO A 757 5.87 13.27 33.92
CA PRO A 757 6.77 13.93 32.98
C PRO A 757 7.58 12.91 32.17
N LEU A 758 7.67 13.14 30.85
CA LEU A 758 8.53 12.39 29.95
C LEU A 758 9.63 13.34 29.48
N THR A 759 10.88 13.01 29.81
CA THR A 759 12.05 13.82 29.45
C THR A 759 12.82 13.25 28.26
N ASP A 760 12.60 11.96 27.94
CA ASP A 760 13.19 11.30 26.79
C ASP A 760 12.45 11.73 25.50
N THR A 761 13.19 11.87 24.44
CA THR A 761 12.67 12.12 23.07
C THR A 761 12.15 10.85 22.38
N ARG A 762 12.06 9.74 23.11
CA ARG A 762 11.54 8.45 22.63
C ARG A 762 10.48 7.91 23.57
N ILE A 763 9.51 7.22 22.99
CA ILE A 763 8.49 6.45 23.71
C ILE A 763 8.63 4.96 23.36
N PRO A 764 8.77 4.05 24.35
CA PRO A 764 8.78 2.61 24.09
C PRO A 764 7.47 2.14 23.44
N PHE A 765 7.58 1.25 22.45
CA PHE A 765 6.41 0.61 21.83
C PHE A 765 5.57 -0.13 22.87
N SER A 766 6.23 -0.75 23.85
CA SER A 766 5.58 -1.44 24.97
C SER A 766 4.68 -0.55 25.83
N GLU A 767 4.97 0.76 25.93
CA GLU A 767 4.11 1.72 26.64
C GLU A 767 2.86 2.05 25.81
N ILE A 768 3.01 2.22 24.49
CA ILE A 768 1.91 2.51 23.58
C ILE A 768 0.88 1.37 23.60
N ILE A 769 1.34 0.14 23.46
CA ILE A 769 0.45 -1.04 23.35
C ILE A 769 -0.22 -1.46 24.67
N GLN A 770 0.14 -0.83 25.79
CA GLN A 770 -0.60 -0.95 27.05
C GLN A 770 -1.79 0.01 27.11
N GLY A 771 -1.90 0.93 26.16
CA GLY A 771 -2.84 2.03 26.17
C GLY A 771 -2.38 3.18 27.06
N GLY A 772 -3.00 4.34 26.92
CA GLY A 772 -2.63 5.48 27.72
C GLY A 772 -2.79 6.82 27.03
N HIS A 773 -2.19 7.85 27.61
CA HIS A 773 -2.33 9.21 27.16
C HIS A 773 -0.97 9.94 27.18
N LEU A 774 -0.51 10.35 26.00
CA LEU A 774 0.64 11.23 25.82
C LEU A 774 0.13 12.65 25.59
N VAL A 775 0.52 13.58 26.44
CA VAL A 775 0.20 15.01 26.34
C VAL A 775 1.46 15.78 26.00
N LEU A 776 1.38 16.60 24.99
CA LEU A 776 2.45 17.46 24.49
C LEU A 776 1.98 18.91 24.61
N GLU A 777 2.74 19.76 25.31
CA GLU A 777 2.51 21.20 25.31
C GLU A 777 3.32 21.81 24.17
N MET A 778 2.64 22.50 23.26
CA MET A 778 3.24 23.05 22.05
C MET A 778 3.54 24.55 22.22
N GLY A 779 4.56 25.06 21.54
CA GLY A 779 4.93 26.48 21.54
C GLY A 779 5.73 26.87 20.32
N SER A 780 6.03 28.18 20.21
CA SER A 780 6.69 28.77 19.03
C SER A 780 8.23 28.78 19.11
N GLN A 781 8.79 28.37 20.25
CA GLN A 781 10.25 28.44 20.44
C GLN A 781 10.89 27.04 20.35
N PRO A 782 11.96 26.89 19.57
CA PRO A 782 12.71 25.63 19.55
C PRO A 782 13.20 25.24 20.94
N LYS A 783 13.08 23.95 21.27
CA LYS A 783 13.56 23.39 22.54
C LYS A 783 14.19 22.01 22.31
N ASP A 784 15.44 21.82 22.72
CA ASP A 784 16.21 20.59 22.49
C ASP A 784 16.39 19.72 23.75
N GLY A 785 15.90 20.14 24.90
CA GLY A 785 15.89 19.38 26.16
C GLY A 785 14.57 19.54 26.88
N TYR A 786 14.12 18.46 27.56
CA TYR A 786 12.84 18.41 28.27
C TYR A 786 13.05 18.12 29.77
N GLU A 787 14.20 18.51 30.34
CA GLU A 787 14.45 18.44 31.77
C GLU A 787 13.50 19.39 32.50
N ASN A 788 13.03 18.98 33.71
CA ASN A 788 12.11 19.70 34.56
C ASN A 788 12.69 20.99 35.15
#